data_19ecff2ff5aeb17d415fe233ebb13ac3
#
_entry.id   19ecff2ff5aeb17d415fe233ebb13ac3
#
_cell.length_a   1.000
_cell.length_b   1.000
_cell.length_c   1.000
_cell.angle_alpha   90.00
_cell.angle_beta   90.00
_cell.angle_gamma   90.00
#
_symmetry.space_group_name_H-M   'P 1'
#
loop_
_entity.id
_entity.type
_entity.pdbx_description
1 polymer ?
#
loop_
_entity_poly.entity_id
_entity_poly.type
_entity_poly.pdbx_seq_one_letter_code
_entity_poly.pdbx_strand_id
1 'polypeptide(L)'
;MLGAVLGLAIGLSLRLSSLSRDWADQKAALAKTHDDLQRLQQRLSAFESTGDTPQDAPPETGLTIQPVSTDGPDLLWNLPEPEQPVPSHESPWQRSADAAWTPRPAAKIQEPRVPNAFDASLQRAQKWLLGGNTVLRVGVVLLFLGLAFLLRYATEGMVVPIEARYAGVGLAAVALLGLGQWLYKRNPSFALMMQGTGVAVLYLTVFAAMKAHGLLAPGLAFGLLLAVTVFSAVLAVRQNSLALACVAALGGFAAPLLTSTGEGSHVALFSYFALLNAGIFAIAWFKAWRPLNLIGFVGTFGIGFAWGLNAYTPALFWSTEPFLILFFVMYLAISLLFARRKLLEHATGPEDDSREAVMRWSARQSHYVDGTLLFGTPIAGFGLQYALIQHLAFGAAFSALALGILYVGIARLLAARGTARTQLLVETCLALGVVFATLAIPLGLSAQWTTVAWAVEGAAVFWMGMRQNRLLARGFGLLLQLGAGIAFIDVGGRWHPTTLNHGDFWTPLIISLAGLVSALCVERIGTLRLTVNQSALQPVMLAWGALWWFVALSVGTHYVEGVHEVTLLLLLGALSVVGWTLIALRLAWSGLAQLCSLLTPASLILLALDALGTDYHPAADGGWLGWLAVFAVHLWSLRALQNLMHPRLNSIAHVLGCWLILGVLSLELRYGLIILSDAYNAWRWLGWALLPSVYLLAMTARKSWPWPIAANRREYRVWAAAPLAALLLAWFWLANVLSDGAADPLPYIPLLNPLELGLLITLAAVFLWGRQQLPELGLDAAQANRLALASAGASLFALVTAAVLRTAHHWTGVAWHTEALLASMRVQAGLSIVWTLMALALMIGGHLRVRREVWITGAMLIAVVVAKLFFVELSNRGGLERIVSFIGVGILLLVVGYFAPLPPKTPARSSPSSDAAPMDSAQE
;
A
#
# COMPACT_ATOMS: atom_id res chain seq x y z
N MET A 1 -19.20 3.51 11.74
CA MET A 1 -17.76 3.34 11.45
C MET A 1 -17.36 1.88 11.21
N LEU A 2 -17.70 0.91 12.06
CA LEU A 2 -17.35 -0.50 11.86
C LEU A 2 -17.79 -1.08 10.51
N GLY A 3 -18.98 -0.74 10.00
CA GLY A 3 -19.48 -1.21 8.70
C GLY A 3 -18.71 -0.66 7.49
N ALA A 4 -18.18 0.57 7.58
CA ALA A 4 -17.38 1.18 6.52
C ALA A 4 -15.97 0.58 6.48
N VAL A 5 -15.39 0.25 7.65
CA VAL A 5 -14.09 -0.41 7.76
C VAL A 5 -14.15 -1.86 7.29
N LEU A 6 -15.22 -2.59 7.63
CA LEU A 6 -15.45 -3.94 7.10
C LEU A 6 -15.69 -3.92 5.57
N GLY A 7 -16.44 -2.96 5.06
CA GLY A 7 -16.66 -2.78 3.62
C GLY A 7 -15.37 -2.46 2.86
N LEU A 8 -14.50 -1.60 3.43
CA LEU A 8 -13.18 -1.30 2.88
C LEU A 8 -12.22 -2.50 2.96
N ALA A 9 -12.21 -3.24 4.07
CA ALA A 9 -11.38 -4.43 4.23
C ALA A 9 -11.79 -5.56 3.27
N ILE A 10 -13.09 -5.78 3.09
CA ILE A 10 -13.63 -6.74 2.11
C ILE A 10 -13.33 -6.27 0.67
N GLY A 11 -13.48 -4.98 0.38
CA GLY A 11 -13.16 -4.40 -0.93
C GLY A 11 -11.66 -4.47 -1.25
N LEU A 12 -10.78 -4.22 -0.27
CA LEU A 12 -9.32 -4.38 -0.41
C LEU A 12 -8.93 -5.86 -0.57
N SER A 13 -9.53 -6.76 0.19
CA SER A 13 -9.31 -8.20 0.11
C SER A 13 -9.72 -8.77 -1.26
N LEU A 14 -10.83 -8.32 -1.82
CA LEU A 14 -11.28 -8.71 -3.16
C LEU A 14 -10.39 -8.13 -4.27
N ARG A 15 -9.89 -6.91 -4.13
CA ARG A 15 -8.90 -6.34 -5.07
C ARG A 15 -7.53 -7.00 -4.96
N LEU A 16 -7.07 -7.32 -3.75
CA LEU A 16 -5.82 -8.06 -3.55
C LEU A 16 -5.91 -9.49 -4.12
N SER A 17 -7.07 -10.14 -4.02
CA SER A 17 -7.27 -11.48 -4.59
C SER A 17 -7.35 -11.49 -6.12
N SER A 18 -7.82 -10.41 -6.76
CA SER A 18 -7.79 -10.28 -8.24
C SER A 18 -6.37 -10.01 -8.74
N LEU A 19 -5.64 -9.10 -8.09
CA LEU A 19 -4.24 -8.82 -8.41
C LEU A 19 -3.33 -10.04 -8.22
N SER A 20 -3.61 -10.89 -7.21
CA SER A 20 -2.84 -12.11 -6.99
C SER A 20 -3.10 -13.18 -8.05
N ARG A 21 -4.30 -13.23 -8.65
CA ARG A 21 -4.61 -14.14 -9.78
C ARG A 21 -3.92 -13.70 -11.06
N ASP A 22 -3.98 -12.42 -11.40
CA ASP A 22 -3.31 -11.88 -12.58
C ASP A 22 -1.79 -12.06 -12.52
N TRP A 23 -1.22 -11.97 -11.31
CA TRP A 23 0.21 -12.23 -11.07
C TRP A 23 0.57 -13.72 -11.15
N ALA A 24 -0.30 -14.61 -10.69
CA ALA A 24 -0.11 -16.04 -10.80
C ALA A 24 -0.14 -16.50 -12.27
N ASP A 25 -1.05 -15.94 -13.07
CA ASP A 25 -1.17 -16.22 -14.49
C ASP A 25 0.02 -15.69 -15.29
N GLN A 26 0.53 -14.49 -14.96
CA GLN A 26 1.77 -13.96 -15.54
C GLN A 26 2.99 -14.80 -15.17
N LYS A 27 3.07 -15.29 -13.95
CA LYS A 27 4.16 -16.15 -13.49
C LYS A 27 4.12 -17.53 -14.15
N ALA A 28 2.93 -18.10 -14.37
CA ALA A 28 2.77 -19.35 -15.11
C ALA A 28 3.15 -19.19 -16.60
N ALA A 29 2.83 -18.06 -17.21
CA ALA A 29 3.25 -17.73 -18.56
C ALA A 29 4.78 -17.56 -18.65
N LEU A 30 5.41 -16.92 -17.67
CA LEU A 30 6.86 -16.74 -17.60
C LEU A 30 7.59 -18.08 -17.37
N ALA A 31 7.06 -18.95 -16.54
CA ALA A 31 7.60 -20.29 -16.33
C ALA A 31 7.56 -21.13 -17.61
N LYS A 32 6.45 -21.04 -18.37
CA LYS A 32 6.31 -21.71 -19.65
C LYS A 32 7.31 -21.20 -20.70
N THR A 33 7.51 -19.88 -20.79
CA THR A 33 8.51 -19.31 -21.69
C THR A 33 9.93 -19.69 -21.29
N HIS A 34 10.21 -19.84 -19.99
CA HIS A 34 11.51 -20.32 -19.50
C HIS A 34 11.77 -21.78 -19.87
N ASP A 35 10.77 -22.65 -19.72
CA ASP A 35 10.83 -24.06 -20.14
C ASP A 35 11.03 -24.20 -21.66
N ASP A 36 10.33 -23.38 -22.45
CA ASP A 36 10.46 -23.36 -23.91
C ASP A 36 11.87 -22.87 -24.32
N LEU A 37 12.43 -21.89 -23.60
CA LEU A 37 13.79 -21.40 -23.80
C LEU A 37 14.84 -22.47 -23.44
N GLN A 38 14.65 -23.21 -22.37
CA GLN A 38 15.54 -24.35 -22.01
C GLN A 38 15.48 -25.48 -23.05
N ARG A 39 14.28 -25.79 -23.58
CA ARG A 39 14.13 -26.77 -24.67
C ARG A 39 14.80 -26.34 -25.97
N LEU A 40 14.72 -25.03 -26.30
CA LEU A 40 15.44 -24.45 -27.43
C LEU A 40 16.96 -24.49 -27.21
N GLN A 41 17.47 -24.19 -26.03
CA GLN A 41 18.87 -24.28 -25.68
C GLN A 41 19.38 -25.74 -25.76
N GLN A 42 18.60 -26.71 -25.27
CA GLN A 42 18.93 -28.12 -25.39
C GLN A 42 18.95 -28.59 -26.84
N ARG A 43 18.04 -28.09 -27.70
CA ARG A 43 18.02 -28.37 -29.14
C ARG A 43 19.24 -27.74 -29.84
N LEU A 44 19.61 -26.51 -29.47
CA LEU A 44 20.82 -25.86 -30.01
C LEU A 44 22.09 -26.61 -29.62
N SER A 45 22.24 -26.99 -28.36
CA SER A 45 23.41 -27.79 -27.92
C SER A 45 23.47 -29.18 -28.54
N ALA A 46 22.34 -29.80 -28.84
CA ALA A 46 22.27 -31.04 -29.59
C ALA A 46 22.68 -30.86 -31.07
N PHE A 47 22.35 -29.69 -31.67
CA PHE A 47 22.83 -29.35 -33.04
C PHE A 47 24.32 -29.04 -33.07
N GLU A 48 24.87 -28.40 -32.06
CA GLU A 48 26.32 -28.11 -31.95
C GLU A 48 27.15 -29.37 -31.69
N SER A 49 26.60 -30.39 -31.05
CA SER A 49 27.27 -31.68 -30.77
C SER A 49 27.27 -32.65 -31.96
N THR A 50 26.56 -32.35 -33.05
CA THR A 50 26.51 -33.17 -34.29
C THR A 50 27.40 -32.64 -35.40
N GLY A 51 28.29 -31.69 -35.10
CA GLY A 51 29.21 -31.07 -36.08
C GLY A 51 30.63 -31.59 -36.00
N ASP A 52 30.87 -32.92 -36.12
CA ASP A 52 32.19 -33.43 -36.43
C ASP A 52 32.12 -34.44 -37.57
N THR A 53 32.89 -34.14 -38.62
CA THR A 53 33.20 -34.70 -39.91
C THR A 53 33.07 -36.20 -40.14
N PRO A 54 32.60 -36.60 -41.35
CA PRO A 54 32.65 -37.99 -41.79
C PRO A 54 33.90 -38.29 -42.61
N GLN A 55 34.54 -39.41 -42.31
CA GLN A 55 35.46 -40.07 -43.24
C GLN A 55 35.08 -41.55 -43.38
N ASP A 56 35.01 -41.98 -44.70
CA ASP A 56 34.98 -43.32 -45.22
C ASP A 56 33.60 -44.03 -45.44
N ALA A 57 33.20 -44.08 -46.74
CA ALA A 57 32.34 -45.08 -47.36
C ALA A 57 33.20 -46.31 -47.79
N PRO A 58 32.75 -47.56 -48.09
CA PRO A 58 31.75 -47.96 -49.08
C PRO A 58 30.91 -49.20 -48.67
N PRO A 59 30.26 -50.00 -49.56
CA PRO A 59 29.40 -49.72 -50.73
C PRO A 59 28.01 -50.43 -50.72
N GLU A 60 27.15 -50.03 -51.63
CA GLU A 60 25.97 -50.57 -52.21
C GLU A 60 25.44 -51.97 -51.83
N THR A 61 24.16 -52.03 -51.48
CA THR A 61 23.24 -53.10 -52.01
C THR A 61 21.82 -52.54 -52.11
N GLY A 62 21.29 -52.63 -53.32
CA GLY A 62 19.99 -52.11 -53.68
C GLY A 62 18.78 -52.91 -53.12
N LEU A 63 17.69 -52.25 -52.89
CA LEU A 63 16.33 -52.87 -52.91
C LEU A 63 15.33 -51.87 -53.46
N THR A 64 14.85 -52.24 -54.64
CA THR A 64 13.75 -51.70 -55.41
C THR A 64 12.45 -51.88 -54.61
N ILE A 65 11.69 -50.86 -54.45
CA ILE A 65 10.25 -50.95 -54.07
C ILE A 65 9.40 -50.23 -55.10
N GLN A 66 8.53 -50.98 -55.74
CA GLN A 66 7.53 -50.55 -56.70
C GLN A 66 6.41 -49.78 -56.07
N PRO A 67 5.69 -48.90 -56.80
CA PRO A 67 4.53 -48.18 -56.28
C PRO A 67 3.27 -49.06 -56.28
N VAL A 68 2.52 -49.03 -55.17
CA VAL A 68 1.18 -49.59 -55.10
C VAL A 68 0.17 -48.49 -55.37
N SER A 69 -0.65 -48.70 -56.39
CA SER A 69 -1.85 -47.92 -56.67
C SER A 69 -2.98 -48.31 -55.73
N THR A 70 -3.69 -47.36 -55.17
CA THR A 70 -5.07 -47.57 -54.68
C THR A 70 -5.92 -46.39 -55.05
N ASP A 71 -6.90 -46.72 -55.88
CA ASP A 71 -8.07 -45.89 -56.23
C ASP A 71 -8.97 -45.58 -55.03
N GLY A 72 -9.54 -44.38 -54.97
CA GLY A 72 -10.67 -44.02 -54.12
C GLY A 72 -10.98 -42.53 -54.15
N PRO A 73 -12.20 -42.08 -54.02
CA PRO A 73 -12.84 -41.12 -54.94
C PRO A 73 -12.67 -39.63 -54.61
N ASP A 74 -12.84 -38.85 -55.67
CA ASP A 74 -12.85 -37.39 -55.84
C ASP A 74 -13.61 -36.61 -54.75
N LEU A 75 -12.95 -35.64 -54.15
CA LEU A 75 -13.56 -34.45 -53.59
C LEU A 75 -12.94 -33.21 -54.19
N LEU A 76 -13.63 -32.64 -55.19
CA LEU A 76 -13.33 -31.38 -55.86
C LEU A 76 -13.40 -30.20 -54.89
N TRP A 77 -12.24 -29.57 -54.60
CA TRP A 77 -12.18 -28.19 -54.11
C TRP A 77 -11.59 -27.31 -55.19
N ASN A 78 -12.36 -26.40 -55.74
CA ASN A 78 -11.94 -25.38 -56.68
C ASN A 78 -11.01 -24.38 -55.96
N LEU A 79 -9.74 -24.33 -56.35
CA LEU A 79 -8.80 -23.25 -56.11
C LEU A 79 -8.76 -22.39 -57.36
N PRO A 80 -8.78 -21.04 -57.25
CA PRO A 80 -8.61 -20.16 -58.40
C PRO A 80 -7.17 -20.16 -58.90
N GLU A 81 -7.04 -20.01 -60.21
CA GLU A 81 -5.85 -20.02 -61.05
C GLU A 81 -4.84 -18.91 -60.66
N PRO A 82 -3.52 -19.11 -60.78
CA PRO A 82 -2.51 -18.10 -60.45
C PRO A 82 -2.35 -17.05 -61.56
N GLU A 83 -2.48 -15.78 -61.18
CA GLU A 83 -2.16 -14.65 -62.07
C GLU A 83 -0.64 -14.48 -62.25
N GLN A 84 -0.27 -13.93 -63.42
CA GLN A 84 1.03 -13.82 -64.00
C GLN A 84 2.03 -12.95 -63.20
N PRO A 85 3.34 -13.08 -63.41
CA PRO A 85 4.38 -12.41 -62.62
C PRO A 85 4.54 -10.93 -62.98
N VAL A 86 4.46 -10.08 -61.96
CA VAL A 86 4.81 -8.65 -62.04
C VAL A 86 6.32 -8.48 -61.73
N PRO A 87 7.03 -7.53 -62.35
CA PRO A 87 8.47 -7.43 -62.34
C PRO A 87 9.07 -7.05 -60.98
N SER A 88 10.26 -7.59 -60.77
CA SER A 88 11.12 -7.41 -59.60
C SER A 88 11.35 -5.94 -59.22
N HIS A 89 10.86 -5.52 -58.08
CA HIS A 89 11.34 -4.32 -57.39
C HIS A 89 12.39 -4.69 -56.34
N GLU A 90 13.46 -3.92 -56.40
CA GLU A 90 14.66 -4.01 -55.59
C GLU A 90 14.38 -4.06 -54.08
N SER A 91 15.20 -4.83 -53.41
CA SER A 91 15.27 -5.03 -51.96
C SER A 91 15.37 -3.70 -51.20
N PRO A 92 14.57 -3.48 -50.13
CA PRO A 92 14.60 -2.23 -49.33
C PRO A 92 15.79 -2.09 -48.38
N TRP A 93 16.80 -2.95 -48.45
CA TRP A 93 17.87 -3.02 -47.42
C TRP A 93 19.16 -2.26 -47.78
N GLN A 94 19.17 -1.49 -48.86
CA GLN A 94 20.31 -0.65 -49.21
C GLN A 94 19.90 0.82 -49.34
N ARG A 95 19.52 1.44 -48.21
CA ARG A 95 19.60 2.90 -48.07
C ARG A 95 19.90 3.33 -46.63
N SER A 96 21.13 3.84 -46.51
CA SER A 96 21.60 4.87 -45.56
C SER A 96 21.40 4.64 -44.06
N ALA A 97 22.50 4.28 -43.44
CA ALA A 97 22.79 4.51 -42.04
C ALA A 97 22.97 6.01 -41.74
N ASP A 98 21.90 6.84 -41.85
CA ASP A 98 21.93 8.20 -41.32
C ASP A 98 20.50 8.76 -41.26
N ALA A 99 19.69 8.20 -40.35
CA ALA A 99 18.49 8.88 -39.88
C ALA A 99 18.23 8.43 -38.46
N ALA A 100 18.36 9.38 -37.52
CA ALA A 100 18.07 9.19 -36.12
C ALA A 100 16.66 8.59 -35.89
N TRP A 101 16.59 7.44 -35.26
CA TRP A 101 15.37 6.75 -34.89
C TRP A 101 14.64 7.53 -33.78
N THR A 102 13.61 8.28 -34.14
CA THR A 102 12.64 8.81 -33.19
C THR A 102 11.57 7.75 -32.97
N PRO A 103 11.33 7.29 -31.74
CA PRO A 103 10.26 6.33 -31.48
C PRO A 103 8.90 7.02 -31.71
N ARG A 104 8.12 6.50 -32.65
CA ARG A 104 6.69 6.83 -32.77
C ARG A 104 6.01 6.45 -31.44
N PRO A 105 5.14 7.30 -30.88
CA PRO A 105 4.34 6.91 -29.72
C PRO A 105 3.53 5.68 -30.10
N ALA A 106 3.71 4.59 -29.32
CA ALA A 106 2.89 3.40 -29.45
C ALA A 106 1.42 3.79 -29.31
N ALA A 107 0.61 3.43 -30.28
CA ALA A 107 -0.84 3.52 -30.17
C ALA A 107 -1.24 2.79 -28.88
N LYS A 108 -1.84 3.52 -27.92
CA LYS A 108 -2.41 2.93 -26.72
C LYS A 108 -3.45 1.91 -27.18
N ILE A 109 -3.12 0.63 -27.06
CA ILE A 109 -4.12 -0.43 -27.07
C ILE A 109 -4.98 -0.12 -25.84
N GLN A 110 -6.21 0.34 -26.11
CA GLN A 110 -7.21 0.48 -25.06
C GLN A 110 -7.47 -0.94 -24.54
N GLU A 111 -6.96 -1.23 -23.36
CA GLU A 111 -7.39 -2.41 -22.61
C GLU A 111 -8.91 -2.38 -22.51
N PRO A 112 -9.62 -3.49 -22.79
CA PRO A 112 -11.05 -3.55 -22.61
C PRO A 112 -11.36 -3.22 -21.15
N ARG A 113 -11.99 -2.08 -20.89
CA ARG A 113 -12.45 -1.68 -19.56
C ARG A 113 -13.30 -2.80 -19.03
N VAL A 114 -12.84 -3.45 -17.96
CA VAL A 114 -13.68 -4.36 -17.17
C VAL A 114 -14.84 -3.51 -16.65
N PRO A 115 -16.08 -3.80 -17.04
CA PRO A 115 -17.22 -2.98 -16.64
C PRO A 115 -17.34 -3.03 -15.12
N ASN A 116 -17.51 -1.87 -14.49
CA ASN A 116 -17.78 -1.76 -13.07
C ASN A 116 -19.00 -2.63 -12.70
N ALA A 117 -19.05 -3.15 -11.47
CA ALA A 117 -20.16 -4.01 -11.04
C ALA A 117 -21.55 -3.36 -11.27
N PHE A 118 -21.62 -2.05 -11.24
CA PHE A 118 -22.80 -1.26 -11.59
C PHE A 118 -23.10 -1.30 -13.09
N ASP A 119 -22.09 -1.11 -13.97
CA ASP A 119 -22.25 -1.20 -15.41
C ASP A 119 -22.60 -2.62 -15.86
N ALA A 120 -22.04 -3.63 -15.21
CA ALA A 120 -22.39 -5.02 -15.48
C ALA A 120 -23.82 -5.38 -15.02
N SER A 121 -24.33 -4.75 -13.96
CA SER A 121 -25.71 -4.87 -13.52
C SER A 121 -26.67 -4.10 -14.42
N LEU A 122 -26.28 -2.90 -14.85
CA LEU A 122 -27.03 -2.10 -15.81
C LEU A 122 -27.12 -2.79 -17.18
N GLN A 123 -26.01 -3.35 -17.68
CA GLN A 123 -25.99 -4.12 -18.92
C GLN A 123 -26.79 -5.42 -18.79
N ARG A 124 -26.82 -6.08 -17.63
CA ARG A 124 -27.69 -7.24 -17.38
C ARG A 124 -29.16 -6.85 -17.35
N ALA A 125 -29.48 -5.73 -16.71
CA ALA A 125 -30.84 -5.17 -16.70
C ALA A 125 -31.26 -4.74 -18.12
N GLN A 126 -30.38 -4.11 -18.88
CA GLN A 126 -30.62 -3.70 -20.26
C GLN A 126 -30.75 -4.91 -21.21
N LYS A 127 -29.88 -5.94 -21.07
CA LYS A 127 -30.04 -7.19 -21.81
C LYS A 127 -31.30 -7.95 -21.42
N TRP A 128 -31.72 -7.89 -20.13
CA TRP A 128 -32.99 -8.45 -19.69
C TRP A 128 -34.19 -7.68 -20.25
N LEU A 129 -34.11 -6.34 -20.29
CA LEU A 129 -35.19 -5.48 -20.80
C LEU A 129 -35.32 -5.57 -22.33
N LEU A 130 -34.18 -5.62 -23.06
CA LEU A 130 -34.13 -5.55 -24.53
C LEU A 130 -33.90 -6.94 -25.18
N GLY A 131 -33.56 -7.96 -24.40
CA GLY A 131 -33.33 -9.34 -24.89
C GLY A 131 -34.59 -10.21 -24.78
N GLY A 132 -34.98 -10.87 -25.86
CA GLY A 132 -36.18 -11.72 -25.93
C GLY A 132 -37.41 -10.98 -26.44
N ASN A 133 -38.63 -11.52 -26.19
CA ASN A 133 -39.91 -10.93 -26.66
C ASN A 133 -40.24 -9.60 -25.94
N THR A 134 -39.52 -8.53 -26.27
CA THR A 134 -39.66 -7.18 -25.72
C THR A 134 -41.09 -6.65 -25.88
N VAL A 135 -41.70 -6.96 -27.03
CA VAL A 135 -43.09 -6.59 -27.34
C VAL A 135 -44.07 -7.16 -26.35
N LEU A 136 -43.84 -8.44 -25.93
CA LEU A 136 -44.69 -9.08 -24.94
C LEU A 136 -44.56 -8.44 -23.55
N ARG A 137 -43.35 -8.08 -23.11
CA ARG A 137 -43.10 -7.44 -21.82
C ARG A 137 -43.67 -6.03 -21.76
N VAL A 138 -43.48 -5.25 -22.82
CA VAL A 138 -44.09 -3.92 -22.96
C VAL A 138 -45.62 -4.03 -22.99
N GLY A 139 -46.17 -5.04 -23.69
CA GLY A 139 -47.61 -5.32 -23.70
C GLY A 139 -48.17 -5.61 -22.32
N VAL A 140 -47.48 -6.40 -21.48
CA VAL A 140 -47.90 -6.70 -20.11
C VAL A 140 -47.82 -5.44 -19.21
N VAL A 141 -46.77 -4.63 -19.33
CA VAL A 141 -46.68 -3.34 -18.57
C VAL A 141 -47.78 -2.39 -19.01
N LEU A 142 -48.04 -2.29 -20.32
CA LEU A 142 -49.10 -1.45 -20.84
C LEU A 142 -50.49 -1.96 -20.39
N LEU A 143 -50.71 -3.29 -20.38
CA LEU A 143 -51.93 -3.90 -19.86
C LEU A 143 -52.14 -3.59 -18.38
N PHE A 144 -51.07 -3.69 -17.57
CA PHE A 144 -51.08 -3.35 -16.16
C PHE A 144 -51.43 -1.86 -15.95
N LEU A 145 -50.71 -0.97 -16.67
CA LEU A 145 -51.00 0.48 -16.63
C LEU A 145 -52.39 0.79 -17.15
N GLY A 146 -52.88 0.13 -18.22
CA GLY A 146 -54.19 0.28 -18.75
C GLY A 146 -55.28 -0.10 -17.74
N LEU A 147 -55.09 -1.22 -16.99
CA LEU A 147 -56.01 -1.60 -15.92
C LEU A 147 -55.93 -0.65 -14.73
N ALA A 148 -54.73 -0.14 -14.39
CA ALA A 148 -54.57 0.90 -13.34
C ALA A 148 -55.26 2.23 -13.73
N PHE A 149 -55.13 2.66 -15.00
CA PHE A 149 -55.84 3.82 -15.54
C PHE A 149 -57.34 3.57 -15.72
N LEU A 150 -57.76 2.36 -16.07
CA LEU A 150 -59.19 1.98 -16.07
C LEU A 150 -59.81 2.09 -14.68
N LEU A 151 -59.05 1.65 -13.65
CA LEU A 151 -59.46 1.82 -12.26
C LEU A 151 -59.62 3.32 -11.90
N ARG A 152 -58.67 4.17 -12.31
CA ARG A 152 -58.73 5.62 -12.12
C ARG A 152 -59.87 6.25 -12.93
N TYR A 153 -60.00 5.93 -14.20
CA TYR A 153 -61.07 6.43 -15.05
C TYR A 153 -62.46 5.98 -14.59
N ALA A 154 -62.57 4.73 -14.12
CA ALA A 154 -63.81 4.20 -13.54
C ALA A 154 -64.18 4.92 -12.25
N THR A 155 -63.21 5.62 -11.58
CA THR A 155 -63.45 6.46 -10.38
C THR A 155 -63.89 7.89 -10.71
N GLU A 156 -63.65 8.41 -11.94
CA GLU A 156 -63.75 9.87 -12.25
C GLU A 156 -65.00 10.27 -13.05
N GLY A 157 -65.95 9.37 -13.46
CA GLY A 157 -66.98 9.83 -14.37
C GLY A 157 -68.26 9.02 -14.60
N MET A 158 -68.43 7.83 -13.98
CA MET A 158 -69.60 6.97 -14.24
C MET A 158 -70.66 7.02 -13.14
N VAL A 159 -71.97 6.85 -13.51
CA VAL A 159 -73.13 6.75 -12.64
C VAL A 159 -73.19 5.41 -11.88
N VAL A 160 -72.18 4.50 -12.02
CA VAL A 160 -72.15 3.21 -11.35
C VAL A 160 -71.62 3.35 -9.91
N PRO A 161 -72.21 2.71 -8.92
CA PRO A 161 -71.75 2.70 -7.52
C PRO A 161 -70.26 2.28 -7.45
N ILE A 162 -69.51 2.90 -6.55
CA ILE A 162 -68.05 2.75 -6.47
C ILE A 162 -67.68 1.31 -6.12
N GLU A 163 -68.48 0.59 -5.34
CA GLU A 163 -68.31 -0.83 -4.99
C GLU A 163 -68.36 -1.72 -6.23
N ALA A 164 -69.30 -1.42 -7.15
CA ALA A 164 -69.45 -2.19 -8.39
C ALA A 164 -68.24 -1.97 -9.33
N ARG A 165 -67.61 -0.78 -9.30
CA ARG A 165 -66.41 -0.51 -10.10
C ARG A 165 -65.21 -1.35 -9.61
N TYR A 166 -65.00 -1.40 -8.29
CA TYR A 166 -63.91 -2.24 -7.70
C TYR A 166 -64.19 -3.71 -7.88
N ALA A 167 -65.46 -4.15 -7.74
CA ALA A 167 -65.82 -5.52 -8.05
C ALA A 167 -65.56 -5.89 -9.50
N GLY A 168 -65.88 -4.99 -10.46
CA GLY A 168 -65.61 -5.20 -11.89
C GLY A 168 -64.13 -5.38 -12.19
N VAL A 169 -63.22 -4.56 -11.62
CA VAL A 169 -61.77 -4.67 -11.78
C VAL A 169 -61.24 -5.97 -11.13
N GLY A 170 -61.79 -6.32 -9.96
CA GLY A 170 -61.45 -7.59 -9.30
C GLY A 170 -61.85 -8.80 -10.15
N LEU A 171 -63.07 -8.79 -10.74
CA LEU A 171 -63.54 -9.82 -11.65
C LEU A 171 -62.67 -9.92 -12.92
N ALA A 172 -62.29 -8.78 -13.48
CA ALA A 172 -61.38 -8.75 -14.65
C ALA A 172 -59.99 -9.38 -14.30
N ALA A 173 -59.49 -9.10 -13.11
CA ALA A 173 -58.21 -9.70 -12.62
C ALA A 173 -58.35 -11.24 -12.41
N VAL A 174 -59.49 -11.68 -11.85
CA VAL A 174 -59.80 -13.12 -11.71
C VAL A 174 -59.96 -13.76 -13.10
N ALA A 175 -60.59 -13.08 -14.07
CA ALA A 175 -60.67 -13.54 -15.45
C ALA A 175 -59.29 -13.67 -16.12
N LEU A 176 -58.36 -12.75 -15.88
CA LEU A 176 -56.96 -12.83 -16.32
C LEU A 176 -56.27 -14.06 -15.73
N LEU A 177 -56.48 -14.38 -14.47
CA LEU A 177 -55.98 -15.60 -13.82
C LEU A 177 -56.54 -16.85 -14.46
N GLY A 178 -57.84 -16.91 -14.71
CA GLY A 178 -58.51 -18.00 -15.37
C GLY A 178 -58.06 -18.20 -16.82
N LEU A 179 -58.01 -17.15 -17.61
CA LEU A 179 -57.47 -17.16 -18.97
C LEU A 179 -56.00 -17.61 -18.99
N GLY A 180 -55.15 -17.09 -18.07
CA GLY A 180 -53.78 -17.51 -17.90
C GLY A 180 -53.67 -19.00 -17.61
N GLN A 181 -54.54 -19.55 -16.73
CA GLN A 181 -54.61 -20.99 -16.44
C GLN A 181 -55.00 -21.82 -17.66
N TRP A 182 -55.95 -21.32 -18.46
CA TRP A 182 -56.40 -22.00 -19.69
C TRP A 182 -55.31 -21.99 -20.79
N LEU A 183 -54.58 -20.86 -20.95
CA LEU A 183 -53.50 -20.73 -21.93
C LEU A 183 -52.21 -21.43 -21.50
N TYR A 184 -52.07 -21.81 -20.26
CA TYR A 184 -50.83 -22.39 -19.73
C TYR A 184 -50.33 -23.61 -20.52
N LYS A 185 -51.26 -24.45 -21.00
CA LYS A 185 -50.92 -25.61 -21.85
C LYS A 185 -50.45 -25.22 -23.26
N ARG A 186 -50.85 -24.05 -23.80
CA ARG A 186 -50.52 -23.59 -25.16
C ARG A 186 -49.29 -22.73 -25.22
N ASN A 187 -49.16 -21.78 -24.28
CA ASN A 187 -48.02 -20.87 -24.20
C ASN A 187 -47.69 -20.51 -22.73
N PRO A 188 -46.83 -21.31 -22.06
CA PRO A 188 -46.55 -21.12 -20.64
C PRO A 188 -46.02 -19.74 -20.28
N SER A 189 -45.14 -19.14 -21.08
CA SER A 189 -44.56 -17.85 -20.79
C SER A 189 -45.57 -16.71 -20.79
N PHE A 190 -46.50 -16.73 -21.77
CA PHE A 190 -47.58 -15.75 -21.87
C PHE A 190 -48.60 -15.93 -20.74
N ALA A 191 -48.96 -17.16 -20.44
CA ALA A 191 -49.89 -17.53 -19.37
C ALA A 191 -49.37 -17.04 -18.00
N LEU A 192 -48.09 -17.26 -17.70
CA LEU A 192 -47.50 -16.82 -16.45
C LEU A 192 -47.45 -15.28 -16.30
N MET A 193 -47.24 -14.56 -17.40
CA MET A 193 -47.30 -13.09 -17.38
C MET A 193 -48.73 -12.61 -17.14
N MET A 194 -49.74 -13.19 -17.78
CA MET A 194 -51.16 -12.86 -17.52
C MET A 194 -51.56 -13.11 -16.06
N GLN A 195 -51.14 -14.27 -15.51
CA GLN A 195 -51.43 -14.60 -14.13
C GLN A 195 -50.73 -13.62 -13.14
N GLY A 196 -49.42 -13.34 -13.41
CA GLY A 196 -48.70 -12.31 -12.63
C GLY A 196 -49.38 -10.96 -12.64
N THR A 197 -49.85 -10.50 -13.81
CA THR A 197 -50.62 -9.27 -13.96
C THR A 197 -51.94 -9.32 -13.19
N GLY A 198 -52.71 -10.44 -13.28
CA GLY A 198 -53.96 -10.64 -12.53
C GLY A 198 -53.74 -10.57 -11.02
N VAL A 199 -52.68 -11.21 -10.50
CA VAL A 199 -52.31 -11.13 -9.08
C VAL A 199 -51.98 -9.70 -8.68
N ALA A 200 -51.18 -8.99 -9.46
CA ALA A 200 -50.76 -7.59 -9.17
C ALA A 200 -51.97 -6.64 -9.16
N VAL A 201 -52.89 -6.82 -10.10
CA VAL A 201 -54.16 -6.06 -10.15
C VAL A 201 -55.03 -6.36 -8.94
N LEU A 202 -55.19 -7.63 -8.49
CA LEU A 202 -55.91 -7.93 -7.26
C LEU A 202 -55.30 -7.22 -6.02
N TYR A 203 -53.97 -7.24 -5.88
CA TYR A 203 -53.33 -6.51 -4.80
C TYR A 203 -53.65 -5.00 -4.84
N LEU A 204 -53.52 -4.39 -6.03
CA LEU A 204 -53.82 -2.97 -6.23
C LEU A 204 -55.27 -2.64 -5.98
N THR A 205 -56.21 -3.50 -6.41
CA THR A 205 -57.64 -3.33 -6.23
C THR A 205 -58.04 -3.34 -4.76
N VAL A 206 -57.60 -4.36 -4.01
CA VAL A 206 -57.89 -4.49 -2.58
C VAL A 206 -57.28 -3.31 -1.82
N PHE A 207 -56.05 -2.92 -2.12
CA PHE A 207 -55.37 -1.78 -1.52
C PHE A 207 -56.09 -0.45 -1.80
N ALA A 208 -56.48 -0.19 -3.05
CA ALA A 208 -57.15 1.03 -3.45
C ALA A 208 -58.57 1.10 -2.85
N ALA A 209 -59.31 0.00 -2.78
CA ALA A 209 -60.61 -0.08 -2.15
C ALA A 209 -60.56 0.26 -0.66
N MET A 210 -59.51 -0.17 0.04
CA MET A 210 -59.29 0.17 1.45
C MET A 210 -58.78 1.61 1.64
N LYS A 211 -57.70 2.01 0.96
CA LYS A 211 -56.96 3.25 1.28
C LYS A 211 -57.55 4.49 0.62
N ALA A 212 -58.02 4.36 -0.66
CA ALA A 212 -58.54 5.52 -1.40
C ALA A 212 -60.02 5.84 -1.10
N HIS A 213 -60.78 4.83 -0.80
CA HIS A 213 -62.24 5.00 -0.68
C HIS A 213 -62.86 4.43 0.61
N GLY A 214 -62.07 3.82 1.49
CA GLY A 214 -62.57 3.32 2.78
C GLY A 214 -63.63 2.20 2.68
N LEU A 215 -63.73 1.54 1.52
CA LEU A 215 -64.78 0.52 1.27
C LEU A 215 -64.58 -0.79 2.02
N LEU A 216 -63.35 -1.05 2.41
CA LEU A 216 -62.96 -2.25 3.13
C LEU A 216 -62.37 -1.90 4.50
N ALA A 217 -62.89 -2.56 5.55
CA ALA A 217 -62.22 -2.48 6.84
C ALA A 217 -60.81 -3.03 6.79
N PRO A 218 -59.82 -2.48 7.51
CA PRO A 218 -58.41 -2.91 7.43
C PRO A 218 -58.21 -4.41 7.64
N GLY A 219 -58.91 -5.03 8.57
CA GLY A 219 -58.85 -6.47 8.85
C GLY A 219 -59.34 -7.34 7.68
N LEU A 220 -60.41 -6.87 7.00
CA LEU A 220 -60.96 -7.59 5.85
C LEU A 220 -60.03 -7.45 4.63
N ALA A 221 -59.52 -6.27 4.38
CA ALA A 221 -58.49 -6.04 3.32
C ALA A 221 -57.26 -6.92 3.54
N PHE A 222 -56.72 -6.99 4.76
CA PHE A 222 -55.64 -7.84 5.14
C PHE A 222 -55.94 -9.31 4.88
N GLY A 223 -57.13 -9.82 5.27
CA GLY A 223 -57.53 -11.20 4.98
C GLY A 223 -57.60 -11.48 3.50
N LEU A 224 -58.08 -10.57 2.67
CA LEU A 224 -58.15 -10.73 1.19
C LEU A 224 -56.76 -10.72 0.60
N LEU A 225 -55.84 -9.81 1.02
CA LEU A 225 -54.44 -9.80 0.56
C LEU A 225 -53.71 -11.09 0.94
N LEU A 226 -53.94 -11.64 2.12
CA LEU A 226 -53.42 -12.94 2.55
C LEU A 226 -53.96 -14.07 1.67
N ALA A 227 -55.26 -14.05 1.37
CA ALA A 227 -55.83 -15.06 0.48
C ALA A 227 -55.26 -15.02 -0.93
N VAL A 228 -55.05 -13.81 -1.50
CA VAL A 228 -54.37 -13.62 -2.77
C VAL A 228 -52.91 -14.15 -2.71
N THR A 229 -52.18 -13.88 -1.60
CA THR A 229 -50.81 -14.38 -1.39
C THR A 229 -50.74 -15.89 -1.37
N VAL A 230 -51.59 -16.55 -0.57
CA VAL A 230 -51.62 -18.02 -0.45
C VAL A 230 -52.01 -18.64 -1.78
N PHE A 231 -53.07 -18.15 -2.43
CA PHE A 231 -53.46 -18.64 -3.75
C PHE A 231 -52.33 -18.52 -4.78
N SER A 232 -51.68 -17.39 -4.86
CA SER A 232 -50.56 -17.11 -5.78
C SER A 232 -49.35 -18.03 -5.50
N ALA A 233 -49.04 -18.30 -4.24
CA ALA A 233 -48.00 -19.19 -3.81
C ALA A 233 -48.27 -20.66 -4.22
N VAL A 234 -49.49 -21.13 -4.00
CA VAL A 234 -49.92 -22.47 -4.44
C VAL A 234 -49.86 -22.60 -5.96
N LEU A 235 -50.31 -21.59 -6.69
CA LEU A 235 -50.25 -21.55 -8.16
C LEU A 235 -48.81 -21.58 -8.68
N ALA A 236 -47.93 -20.79 -8.06
CA ALA A 236 -46.50 -20.73 -8.38
C ALA A 236 -45.80 -22.08 -8.20
N VAL A 237 -46.09 -22.81 -7.11
CA VAL A 237 -45.52 -24.14 -6.86
C VAL A 237 -46.02 -25.14 -7.87
N ARG A 238 -47.35 -25.15 -8.17
CA ARG A 238 -47.98 -26.09 -9.15
C ARG A 238 -47.44 -25.87 -10.57
N GLN A 239 -47.15 -24.64 -10.95
CA GLN A 239 -46.66 -24.26 -12.28
C GLN A 239 -45.14 -24.21 -12.36
N ASN A 240 -44.44 -24.49 -11.26
CA ASN A 240 -42.98 -24.37 -11.18
C ASN A 240 -42.43 -22.99 -11.61
N SER A 241 -43.19 -21.90 -11.29
CA SER A 241 -42.88 -20.54 -11.70
C SER A 241 -42.25 -19.71 -10.59
N LEU A 242 -40.92 -19.45 -10.70
CA LEU A 242 -40.20 -18.58 -9.80
C LEU A 242 -40.76 -17.14 -9.82
N ALA A 243 -41.06 -16.60 -11.01
CA ALA A 243 -41.57 -15.25 -11.14
C ALA A 243 -42.87 -15.01 -10.37
N LEU A 244 -43.82 -15.96 -10.47
CA LEU A 244 -45.09 -15.86 -9.74
C LEU A 244 -44.90 -16.00 -8.23
N ALA A 245 -43.96 -16.84 -7.76
CA ALA A 245 -43.61 -16.96 -6.36
C ALA A 245 -43.02 -15.67 -5.81
N CYS A 246 -42.15 -15.01 -6.58
CA CYS A 246 -41.56 -13.71 -6.17
C CYS A 246 -42.61 -12.59 -6.08
N VAL A 247 -43.55 -12.53 -7.05
CA VAL A 247 -44.65 -11.55 -7.02
C VAL A 247 -45.55 -11.77 -5.81
N ALA A 248 -45.90 -13.04 -5.52
CA ALA A 248 -46.68 -13.42 -4.36
C ALA A 248 -46.01 -13.03 -3.04
N ALA A 249 -44.70 -13.29 -2.91
CA ALA A 249 -43.92 -12.95 -1.73
C ALA A 249 -43.79 -11.42 -1.55
N LEU A 250 -43.46 -10.67 -2.62
CA LEU A 250 -43.41 -9.20 -2.58
C LEU A 250 -44.76 -8.60 -2.18
N GLY A 251 -45.88 -9.06 -2.76
CA GLY A 251 -47.23 -8.60 -2.39
C GLY A 251 -47.58 -8.95 -0.94
N GLY A 252 -47.17 -10.16 -0.49
CA GLY A 252 -47.38 -10.60 0.88
C GLY A 252 -46.64 -9.71 1.90
N PHE A 253 -45.35 -9.41 1.67
CA PHE A 253 -44.59 -8.52 2.55
C PHE A 253 -45.02 -7.06 2.46
N ALA A 254 -45.53 -6.60 1.31
CA ALA A 254 -46.08 -5.28 1.13
C ALA A 254 -47.44 -5.12 1.81
N ALA A 255 -48.25 -6.18 1.96
CA ALA A 255 -49.61 -6.10 2.49
C ALA A 255 -49.75 -5.38 3.85
N PRO A 256 -48.95 -5.71 4.91
CA PRO A 256 -49.05 -5.00 6.17
C PRO A 256 -48.62 -3.52 6.06
N LEU A 257 -47.62 -3.20 5.23
CA LEU A 257 -47.17 -1.82 5.00
C LEU A 257 -48.25 -0.99 4.32
N LEU A 258 -48.97 -1.59 3.36
CA LEU A 258 -50.04 -0.93 2.62
C LEU A 258 -51.32 -0.76 3.44
N THR A 259 -51.60 -1.70 4.37
CA THR A 259 -52.83 -1.66 5.20
C THR A 259 -52.64 -1.03 6.58
N SER A 260 -51.40 -0.61 6.92
CA SER A 260 -51.09 -0.04 8.23
C SER A 260 -51.87 1.25 8.50
N THR A 261 -52.51 1.31 9.66
CA THR A 261 -53.19 2.49 10.22
C THR A 261 -52.38 3.18 11.31
N GLY A 262 -51.16 2.64 11.66
CA GLY A 262 -50.30 3.16 12.71
C GLY A 262 -50.54 2.59 14.12
N GLU A 263 -51.73 2.00 14.41
CA GLU A 263 -52.13 1.48 15.73
C GLU A 263 -52.05 -0.06 15.83
N GLY A 264 -51.40 -0.71 14.90
CA GLY A 264 -51.33 -2.18 14.78
C GLY A 264 -50.41 -2.84 15.82
N SER A 265 -50.82 -4.01 16.34
CA SER A 265 -50.01 -4.86 17.22
C SER A 265 -48.80 -5.45 16.48
N HIS A 266 -47.58 -5.27 17.03
CA HIS A 266 -46.36 -5.91 16.49
C HIS A 266 -46.41 -7.45 16.52
N VAL A 267 -47.11 -8.02 17.53
CA VAL A 267 -47.32 -9.46 17.63
C VAL A 267 -48.12 -9.99 16.43
N ALA A 268 -49.17 -9.26 16.01
CA ALA A 268 -49.94 -9.64 14.81
C ALA A 268 -49.10 -9.53 13.54
N LEU A 269 -48.30 -8.47 13.41
CA LEU A 269 -47.36 -8.29 12.28
C LEU A 269 -46.33 -9.41 12.17
N PHE A 270 -45.67 -9.72 13.26
CA PHE A 270 -44.64 -10.77 13.26
C PHE A 270 -45.23 -12.18 13.15
N SER A 271 -46.42 -12.45 13.71
CA SER A 271 -47.16 -13.71 13.50
C SER A 271 -47.49 -13.90 12.02
N TYR A 272 -47.92 -12.83 11.35
CA TYR A 272 -48.18 -12.85 9.91
C TYR A 272 -46.88 -13.15 9.12
N PHE A 273 -45.75 -12.51 9.47
CA PHE A 273 -44.49 -12.81 8.83
C PHE A 273 -43.99 -14.25 9.12
N ALA A 274 -44.29 -14.80 10.29
CA ALA A 274 -44.03 -16.19 10.61
C ALA A 274 -44.77 -17.15 9.67
N LEU A 275 -46.03 -16.84 9.39
CA LEU A 275 -46.87 -17.61 8.44
C LEU A 275 -46.34 -17.49 7.02
N LEU A 276 -46.01 -16.31 6.54
CA LEU A 276 -45.38 -16.08 5.21
C LEU A 276 -44.06 -16.83 5.06
N ASN A 277 -43.19 -16.71 6.05
CA ASN A 277 -41.91 -17.39 6.08
C ASN A 277 -42.05 -18.91 6.17
N ALA A 278 -43.06 -19.44 6.86
CA ALA A 278 -43.38 -20.86 6.84
C ALA A 278 -43.74 -21.35 5.43
N GLY A 279 -44.45 -20.52 4.65
CA GLY A 279 -44.71 -20.79 3.22
C GLY A 279 -43.40 -20.81 2.39
N ILE A 280 -42.52 -19.84 2.58
CA ILE A 280 -41.21 -19.81 1.89
C ILE A 280 -40.33 -21.00 2.30
N PHE A 281 -40.32 -21.37 3.58
CA PHE A 281 -39.63 -22.52 4.12
C PHE A 281 -40.13 -23.81 3.50
N ALA A 282 -41.45 -23.98 3.39
CA ALA A 282 -42.06 -25.11 2.73
C ALA A 282 -41.66 -25.21 1.25
N ILE A 283 -41.63 -24.08 0.54
CA ILE A 283 -41.13 -24.03 -0.85
C ILE A 283 -39.65 -24.37 -0.93
N ALA A 284 -38.81 -23.84 0.00
CA ALA A 284 -37.36 -24.12 0.03
C ALA A 284 -37.05 -25.61 0.27
N TRP A 285 -37.97 -26.38 0.88
CA TRP A 285 -37.85 -27.82 1.05
C TRP A 285 -37.84 -28.56 -0.29
N PHE A 286 -38.63 -28.08 -1.28
CA PHE A 286 -38.79 -28.72 -2.58
C PHE A 286 -38.04 -28.05 -3.72
N LYS A 287 -37.78 -26.74 -3.62
CA LYS A 287 -37.19 -25.90 -4.68
C LYS A 287 -36.08 -25.01 -4.18
N ALA A 288 -34.94 -24.97 -4.86
CA ALA A 288 -33.82 -24.09 -4.53
C ALA A 288 -33.94 -22.75 -5.26
N TRP A 289 -34.94 -21.94 -4.88
CA TRP A 289 -35.21 -20.64 -5.49
C TRP A 289 -34.57 -19.47 -4.72
N ARG A 290 -33.29 -19.16 -5.05
CA ARG A 290 -32.52 -18.10 -4.37
C ARG A 290 -33.22 -16.74 -4.36
N PRO A 291 -33.80 -16.19 -5.46
CA PRO A 291 -34.49 -14.89 -5.42
C PRO A 291 -35.67 -14.86 -4.44
N LEU A 292 -36.46 -15.91 -4.35
CA LEU A 292 -37.57 -16.02 -3.41
C LEU A 292 -37.10 -15.95 -1.96
N ASN A 293 -36.04 -16.71 -1.64
CA ASN A 293 -35.46 -16.72 -0.30
C ASN A 293 -34.88 -15.35 0.07
N LEU A 294 -34.29 -14.65 -0.89
CA LEU A 294 -33.75 -13.29 -0.69
C LEU A 294 -34.86 -12.27 -0.44
N ILE A 295 -35.98 -12.33 -1.21
CA ILE A 295 -37.13 -11.44 -1.00
C ILE A 295 -37.70 -11.66 0.41
N GLY A 296 -37.85 -12.92 0.83
CA GLY A 296 -38.32 -13.22 2.17
C GLY A 296 -37.40 -12.71 3.26
N PHE A 297 -36.08 -12.91 3.09
CA PHE A 297 -35.07 -12.42 4.01
C PHE A 297 -35.11 -10.89 4.16
N VAL A 298 -35.06 -10.16 3.03
CA VAL A 298 -35.09 -8.69 3.03
C VAL A 298 -36.43 -8.17 3.57
N GLY A 299 -37.55 -8.81 3.19
CA GLY A 299 -38.88 -8.46 3.70
C GLY A 299 -38.96 -8.64 5.22
N THR A 300 -38.50 -9.74 5.75
CA THR A 300 -38.62 -10.06 7.18
C THR A 300 -37.69 -9.17 8.02
N PHE A 301 -36.39 -9.22 7.75
CA PHE A 301 -35.42 -8.48 8.55
C PHE A 301 -35.44 -6.97 8.26
N GLY A 302 -35.71 -6.56 7.01
CA GLY A 302 -35.81 -5.15 6.64
C GLY A 302 -37.02 -4.44 7.26
N ILE A 303 -38.23 -5.07 7.22
CA ILE A 303 -39.40 -4.50 7.85
C ILE A 303 -39.28 -4.58 9.36
N GLY A 304 -38.72 -5.68 9.91
CA GLY A 304 -38.45 -5.81 11.33
C GLY A 304 -37.49 -4.71 11.83
N PHE A 305 -36.44 -4.40 11.08
CA PHE A 305 -35.52 -3.31 11.38
C PHE A 305 -36.22 -1.94 11.34
N ALA A 306 -37.03 -1.67 10.29
CA ALA A 306 -37.76 -0.43 10.16
C ALA A 306 -38.78 -0.25 11.31
N TRP A 307 -39.46 -1.31 11.74
CA TRP A 307 -40.34 -1.31 12.90
C TRP A 307 -39.52 -1.04 14.18
N GLY A 308 -38.42 -1.70 14.36
CA GLY A 308 -37.54 -1.54 15.53
C GLY A 308 -37.07 -0.11 15.72
N LEU A 309 -36.67 0.56 14.62
CA LEU A 309 -36.25 1.98 14.68
C LEU A 309 -37.35 2.93 15.13
N ASN A 310 -38.63 2.64 14.80
CA ASN A 310 -39.74 3.57 15.01
C ASN A 310 -40.61 3.26 16.24
N ALA A 311 -40.72 1.98 16.64
CA ALA A 311 -41.73 1.55 17.59
C ALA A 311 -41.21 0.64 18.73
N TYR A 312 -39.96 0.21 18.69
CA TYR A 312 -39.38 -0.66 19.74
C TYR A 312 -39.11 0.12 21.04
N THR A 313 -39.56 -0.45 22.17
CA THR A 313 -39.17 -0.05 23.50
C THR A 313 -38.72 -1.26 24.31
N PRO A 314 -37.89 -1.11 25.36
CA PRO A 314 -37.41 -2.26 26.16
C PRO A 314 -38.52 -3.09 26.81
N ALA A 315 -39.71 -2.48 27.05
CA ALA A 315 -40.89 -3.17 27.59
C ALA A 315 -41.42 -4.26 26.61
N LEU A 316 -41.19 -4.11 25.31
CA LEU A 316 -41.62 -5.02 24.27
C LEU A 316 -40.63 -6.20 24.03
N PHE A 317 -39.56 -6.26 24.79
CA PHE A 317 -38.50 -7.27 24.61
C PHE A 317 -39.04 -8.71 24.59
N TRP A 318 -39.78 -9.10 25.65
CA TRP A 318 -40.26 -10.47 25.78
C TRP A 318 -41.30 -10.90 24.72
N SER A 319 -41.98 -9.94 24.11
CA SER A 319 -42.92 -10.21 23.01
C SER A 319 -42.26 -10.17 21.64
N THR A 320 -41.10 -9.57 21.48
CA THR A 320 -40.36 -9.41 20.19
C THR A 320 -39.26 -10.48 20.00
N GLU A 321 -38.54 -10.78 21.06
CA GLU A 321 -37.39 -11.72 21.04
C GLU A 321 -37.75 -13.10 20.47
N PRO A 322 -38.87 -13.75 20.85
CA PRO A 322 -39.18 -15.07 20.29
C PRO A 322 -39.37 -15.05 18.78
N PHE A 323 -39.88 -13.97 18.19
CA PHE A 323 -40.02 -13.83 16.74
C PHE A 323 -38.68 -13.65 16.06
N LEU A 324 -37.75 -12.88 16.64
CA LEU A 324 -36.40 -12.72 16.09
C LEU A 324 -35.67 -14.06 16.05
N ILE A 325 -35.73 -14.81 17.15
CA ILE A 325 -35.13 -16.18 17.21
C ILE A 325 -35.80 -17.09 16.18
N LEU A 326 -37.12 -17.08 16.07
CA LEU A 326 -37.86 -17.88 15.09
C LEU A 326 -37.40 -17.57 13.66
N PHE A 327 -37.37 -16.30 13.28
CA PHE A 327 -36.95 -15.89 11.94
C PHE A 327 -35.50 -16.24 11.68
N PHE A 328 -34.60 -16.06 12.65
CA PHE A 328 -33.23 -16.48 12.56
C PHE A 328 -33.09 -17.96 12.26
N VAL A 329 -33.77 -18.81 13.04
CA VAL A 329 -33.74 -20.27 12.88
C VAL A 329 -34.35 -20.69 11.53
N MET A 330 -35.44 -20.06 11.11
CA MET A 330 -36.07 -20.33 9.81
C MET A 330 -35.12 -20.01 8.64
N TYR A 331 -34.49 -18.83 8.63
CA TYR A 331 -33.58 -18.46 7.52
C TYR A 331 -32.26 -19.23 7.55
N LEU A 332 -31.77 -19.58 8.73
CA LEU A 332 -30.65 -20.53 8.86
C LEU A 332 -31.03 -21.90 8.25
N ALA A 333 -32.20 -22.40 8.59
CA ALA A 333 -32.70 -23.67 8.02
C ALA A 333 -32.93 -23.58 6.51
N ILE A 334 -33.50 -22.47 6.00
CA ILE A 334 -33.68 -22.22 4.56
C ILE A 334 -32.32 -22.25 3.84
N SER A 335 -31.28 -21.63 4.41
CA SER A 335 -29.94 -21.64 3.81
C SER A 335 -29.31 -23.03 3.74
N LEU A 336 -29.50 -23.84 4.80
CA LEU A 336 -29.02 -25.21 4.85
C LEU A 336 -29.82 -26.14 3.89
N LEU A 337 -31.15 -25.95 3.80
CA LEU A 337 -32.01 -26.67 2.87
C LEU A 337 -31.65 -26.33 1.41
N PHE A 338 -31.40 -25.09 1.13
CA PHE A 338 -30.94 -24.68 -0.20
C PHE A 338 -29.64 -25.38 -0.59
N ALA A 339 -28.63 -25.36 0.30
CA ALA A 339 -27.36 -26.07 0.07
C ALA A 339 -27.58 -27.59 -0.13
N ARG A 340 -28.37 -28.21 0.76
CA ARG A 340 -28.72 -29.64 0.61
C ARG A 340 -29.38 -29.93 -0.73
N ARG A 341 -30.34 -29.11 -1.15
CA ARG A 341 -31.09 -29.32 -2.40
C ARG A 341 -30.17 -29.19 -3.62
N LYS A 342 -29.31 -28.17 -3.61
CA LYS A 342 -28.33 -27.94 -4.68
C LYS A 342 -27.32 -29.11 -4.78
N LEU A 343 -26.85 -29.64 -3.66
CA LEU A 343 -25.98 -30.82 -3.64
C LEU A 343 -26.65 -32.07 -4.19
N LEU A 344 -27.98 -32.21 -4.01
CA LEU A 344 -28.77 -33.32 -4.59
C LEU A 344 -29.02 -33.16 -6.10
N GLU A 345 -29.10 -31.94 -6.60
CA GLU A 345 -29.24 -31.62 -8.02
C GLU A 345 -27.96 -31.93 -8.83
N HIS A 346 -26.78 -31.95 -8.19
CA HIS A 346 -25.49 -32.21 -8.84
C HIS A 346 -25.10 -33.69 -8.70
N ALA A 347 -25.18 -34.43 -9.78
CA ALA A 347 -24.87 -35.85 -9.81
C ALA A 347 -23.37 -36.19 -9.69
N THR A 348 -22.47 -35.26 -10.12
CA THR A 348 -21.02 -35.49 -10.14
C THR A 348 -20.39 -35.05 -8.82
N GLY A 349 -19.73 -35.99 -8.14
CA GLY A 349 -18.88 -35.70 -6.98
C GLY A 349 -17.48 -35.24 -7.35
N PRO A 350 -16.63 -34.94 -6.36
CA PRO A 350 -15.20 -34.74 -6.60
C PRO A 350 -14.57 -36.01 -7.18
N GLU A 351 -13.49 -35.87 -7.96
CA GLU A 351 -12.81 -36.96 -8.65
C GLU A 351 -12.24 -38.00 -7.67
N ASP A 352 -11.76 -37.53 -6.52
CA ASP A 352 -11.29 -38.32 -5.40
C ASP A 352 -11.56 -37.56 -4.08
N ASP A 353 -11.36 -38.22 -2.92
CA ASP A 353 -11.53 -37.67 -1.59
C ASP A 353 -10.30 -36.82 -1.15
N SER A 354 -9.33 -36.57 -2.05
CA SER A 354 -8.19 -35.70 -1.73
C SER A 354 -8.66 -34.26 -1.51
N ARG A 355 -8.04 -33.60 -0.55
CA ARG A 355 -8.37 -32.21 -0.19
C ARG A 355 -8.29 -31.26 -1.40
N GLU A 356 -7.39 -31.54 -2.32
CA GLU A 356 -7.18 -30.71 -3.52
C GLU A 356 -8.28 -30.93 -4.56
N ALA A 357 -8.73 -32.15 -4.77
CA ALA A 357 -9.86 -32.47 -5.64
C ALA A 357 -11.17 -31.91 -5.10
N VAL A 358 -11.39 -32.02 -3.79
CA VAL A 358 -12.56 -31.45 -3.11
C VAL A 358 -12.53 -29.92 -3.17
N MET A 359 -11.38 -29.28 -2.99
CA MET A 359 -11.27 -27.82 -3.13
C MET A 359 -11.50 -27.34 -4.58
N ARG A 360 -10.94 -28.03 -5.57
CA ARG A 360 -11.17 -27.70 -6.99
C ARG A 360 -12.64 -27.88 -7.36
N TRP A 361 -13.27 -28.96 -6.91
CA TRP A 361 -14.70 -29.21 -7.11
C TRP A 361 -15.55 -28.13 -6.43
N SER A 362 -15.28 -27.82 -5.16
CA SER A 362 -15.97 -26.75 -4.41
C SER A 362 -15.83 -25.37 -5.05
N ALA A 363 -14.64 -25.05 -5.58
CA ALA A 363 -14.40 -23.76 -6.27
C ALA A 363 -15.18 -23.66 -7.57
N ARG A 364 -15.30 -24.78 -8.33
CA ARG A 364 -16.11 -24.84 -9.57
C ARG A 364 -17.61 -24.76 -9.28
N GLN A 365 -18.04 -25.22 -8.12
CA GLN A 365 -19.45 -25.31 -7.73
C GLN A 365 -19.82 -24.44 -6.53
N SER A 366 -19.15 -23.30 -6.37
CA SER A 366 -19.40 -22.34 -5.26
C SER A 366 -20.85 -21.86 -5.16
N HIS A 367 -21.65 -22.09 -6.19
CA HIS A 367 -23.07 -21.69 -6.25
C HIS A 367 -24.03 -22.56 -5.42
N TYR A 368 -23.59 -23.69 -4.83
CA TYR A 368 -24.47 -24.51 -3.98
C TYR A 368 -24.67 -23.91 -2.58
N VAL A 369 -23.79 -23.04 -2.13
CA VAL A 369 -23.94 -22.27 -0.90
C VAL A 369 -24.54 -20.90 -1.22
N ASP A 370 -25.70 -20.60 -0.66
CA ASP A 370 -26.23 -19.24 -0.71
C ASP A 370 -25.52 -18.37 0.34
N GLY A 371 -24.38 -17.80 -0.06
CA GLY A 371 -23.59 -16.94 0.81
C GLY A 371 -24.37 -15.73 1.33
N THR A 372 -25.32 -15.21 0.55
CA THR A 372 -26.12 -14.05 0.96
C THR A 372 -26.98 -14.39 2.18
N LEU A 373 -27.62 -15.54 2.21
CA LEU A 373 -28.43 -15.99 3.36
C LEU A 373 -27.56 -16.53 4.49
N LEU A 374 -26.52 -17.33 4.17
CA LEU A 374 -25.69 -17.98 5.18
C LEU A 374 -24.94 -16.96 6.04
N PHE A 375 -24.43 -15.89 5.42
CA PHE A 375 -23.77 -14.78 6.13
C PHE A 375 -24.75 -13.66 6.56
N GLY A 376 -25.75 -13.39 5.73
CA GLY A 376 -26.73 -12.32 6.01
C GLY A 376 -27.59 -12.61 7.23
N THR A 377 -28.01 -13.87 7.42
CA THR A 377 -28.85 -14.26 8.57
C THR A 377 -28.19 -13.98 9.92
N PRO A 378 -26.94 -14.42 10.20
CA PRO A 378 -26.28 -14.11 11.46
C PRO A 378 -25.94 -12.63 11.63
N ILE A 379 -25.58 -11.93 10.55
CA ILE A 379 -25.26 -10.50 10.61
C ILE A 379 -26.52 -9.68 10.93
N ALA A 380 -27.62 -9.89 10.18
CA ALA A 380 -28.88 -9.17 10.42
C ALA A 380 -29.53 -9.59 11.74
N GLY A 381 -29.55 -10.91 12.03
CA GLY A 381 -30.11 -11.42 13.27
C GLY A 381 -29.38 -10.92 14.51
N PHE A 382 -28.05 -11.00 14.52
CA PHE A 382 -27.26 -10.50 15.64
C PHE A 382 -27.31 -8.95 15.74
N GLY A 383 -27.33 -8.23 14.62
CA GLY A 383 -27.47 -6.77 14.64
C GLY A 383 -28.78 -6.32 15.28
N LEU A 384 -29.89 -6.98 14.94
CA LEU A 384 -31.19 -6.73 15.59
C LEU A 384 -31.19 -7.17 17.05
N GLN A 385 -30.64 -8.34 17.34
CA GLN A 385 -30.47 -8.85 18.70
C GLN A 385 -29.71 -7.86 19.57
N TYR A 386 -28.58 -7.37 19.09
CA TYR A 386 -27.78 -6.35 19.79
C TYR A 386 -28.60 -5.10 20.11
N ALA A 387 -29.44 -4.62 19.17
CA ALA A 387 -30.30 -3.46 19.38
C ALA A 387 -31.37 -3.73 20.44
N LEU A 388 -31.93 -4.96 20.48
CA LEU A 388 -32.98 -5.33 21.43
C LEU A 388 -32.47 -5.44 22.88
N ILE A 389 -31.22 -5.93 23.07
CA ILE A 389 -30.68 -6.32 24.40
C ILE A 389 -29.73 -5.32 25.01
N GLN A 390 -29.65 -4.08 24.47
CA GLN A 390 -28.78 -3.03 25.03
C GLN A 390 -29.01 -2.73 26.51
N HIS A 391 -30.21 -2.99 27.02
CA HIS A 391 -30.57 -2.80 28.42
C HIS A 391 -30.13 -3.94 29.35
N LEU A 392 -29.67 -5.08 28.79
CA LEU A 392 -29.23 -6.25 29.55
C LEU A 392 -27.72 -6.29 29.68
N ALA A 393 -27.20 -6.27 30.90
CA ALA A 393 -25.78 -6.42 31.15
C ALA A 393 -25.29 -7.78 30.60
N PHE A 394 -24.21 -7.77 29.82
CA PHE A 394 -23.64 -8.93 29.14
C PHE A 394 -24.56 -9.65 28.14
N GLY A 395 -25.79 -9.16 27.89
CA GLY A 395 -26.75 -9.77 26.95
C GLY A 395 -26.16 -10.01 25.57
N ALA A 396 -25.48 -9.00 25.04
CA ALA A 396 -24.82 -9.07 23.73
C ALA A 396 -23.70 -10.14 23.68
N ALA A 397 -22.89 -10.23 24.74
CA ALA A 397 -21.81 -11.22 24.85
C ALA A 397 -22.34 -12.65 24.87
N PHE A 398 -23.38 -12.90 25.69
CA PHE A 398 -24.01 -14.22 25.74
C PHE A 398 -24.72 -14.59 24.44
N SER A 399 -25.35 -13.63 23.75
CA SER A 399 -25.97 -13.85 22.44
C SER A 399 -24.93 -14.19 21.36
N ALA A 400 -23.81 -13.47 21.32
CA ALA A 400 -22.71 -13.78 20.43
C ALA A 400 -22.09 -15.18 20.72
N LEU A 401 -21.88 -15.50 21.99
CA LEU A 401 -21.35 -16.80 22.41
C LEU A 401 -22.32 -17.94 22.02
N ALA A 402 -23.62 -17.75 22.23
CA ALA A 402 -24.65 -18.72 21.84
C ALA A 402 -24.66 -18.97 20.34
N LEU A 403 -24.52 -17.91 19.50
CA LEU A 403 -24.38 -18.04 18.07
C LEU A 403 -23.07 -18.75 17.70
N GLY A 404 -21.96 -18.46 18.38
CA GLY A 404 -20.68 -19.15 18.21
C GLY A 404 -20.83 -20.67 18.44
N ILE A 405 -21.42 -21.04 19.56
CA ILE A 405 -21.70 -22.46 19.90
C ILE A 405 -22.65 -23.12 18.89
N LEU A 406 -23.70 -22.42 18.47
CA LEU A 406 -24.66 -22.92 17.48
C LEU A 406 -23.97 -23.25 16.14
N TYR A 407 -23.18 -22.32 15.60
CA TYR A 407 -22.52 -22.51 14.30
C TYR A 407 -21.40 -23.57 14.38
N VAL A 408 -20.62 -23.64 15.47
CA VAL A 408 -19.65 -24.71 15.70
C VAL A 408 -20.37 -26.07 15.83
N GLY A 409 -21.51 -26.11 16.55
CA GLY A 409 -22.33 -27.31 16.66
C GLY A 409 -22.86 -27.81 15.30
N ILE A 410 -23.38 -26.89 14.48
CA ILE A 410 -23.82 -27.20 13.10
C ILE A 410 -22.63 -27.69 12.26
N ALA A 411 -21.48 -27.05 12.32
CA ALA A 411 -20.28 -27.47 11.60
C ALA A 411 -19.86 -28.88 11.99
N ARG A 412 -19.84 -29.18 13.28
CA ARG A 412 -19.53 -30.52 13.82
C ARG A 412 -20.55 -31.58 13.37
N LEU A 413 -21.83 -31.22 13.38
CA LEU A 413 -22.92 -32.10 12.98
C LEU A 413 -22.89 -32.43 11.48
N LEU A 414 -22.59 -31.40 10.65
CA LEU A 414 -22.39 -31.57 9.21
C LEU A 414 -21.12 -32.39 8.90
N ALA A 415 -20.03 -32.17 9.64
CA ALA A 415 -18.80 -32.94 9.50
C ALA A 415 -18.99 -34.44 9.88
N ALA A 416 -19.78 -34.73 10.92
CA ALA A 416 -20.04 -36.10 11.38
C ALA A 416 -20.97 -36.89 10.44
N ARG A 417 -21.86 -36.21 9.71
CA ARG A 417 -22.88 -36.84 8.85
C ARG A 417 -22.63 -36.61 7.36
N GLY A 418 -21.68 -35.71 7.02
CA GLY A 418 -21.45 -35.24 5.66
C GLY A 418 -20.39 -36.04 4.93
N THR A 419 -20.48 -35.98 3.61
CA THR A 419 -19.46 -36.45 2.67
C THR A 419 -18.51 -35.30 2.36
N ALA A 420 -17.40 -35.56 1.63
CA ALA A 420 -16.49 -34.55 1.12
C ALA A 420 -17.19 -33.35 0.42
N ARG A 421 -18.39 -33.57 -0.12
CA ARG A 421 -19.22 -32.54 -0.78
C ARG A 421 -19.69 -31.39 0.16
N THR A 422 -19.84 -31.66 1.46
CA THR A 422 -20.31 -30.66 2.45
C THR A 422 -19.19 -29.86 3.09
N GLN A 423 -17.94 -30.11 2.73
CA GLN A 423 -16.76 -29.52 3.40
C GLN A 423 -16.75 -27.97 3.38
N LEU A 424 -17.13 -27.34 2.25
CA LEU A 424 -17.22 -25.87 2.19
C LEU A 424 -18.25 -25.32 3.18
N LEU A 425 -19.39 -25.98 3.32
CA LEU A 425 -20.44 -25.57 4.27
C LEU A 425 -19.97 -25.75 5.73
N VAL A 426 -19.24 -26.83 6.02
CA VAL A 426 -18.62 -27.09 7.33
C VAL A 426 -17.61 -26.00 7.67
N GLU A 427 -16.72 -25.68 6.73
CA GLU A 427 -15.70 -24.63 6.93
C GLU A 427 -16.33 -23.25 7.10
N THR A 428 -17.42 -22.95 6.36
CA THR A 428 -18.14 -21.67 6.49
C THR A 428 -18.84 -21.56 7.83
N CYS A 429 -19.55 -22.61 8.28
CA CYS A 429 -20.18 -22.61 9.60
C CYS A 429 -19.14 -22.54 10.72
N LEU A 430 -18.01 -23.24 10.60
CA LEU A 430 -16.93 -23.16 11.57
C LEU A 430 -16.34 -21.74 11.65
N ALA A 431 -16.12 -21.10 10.50
CA ALA A 431 -15.63 -19.73 10.44
C ALA A 431 -16.60 -18.74 11.13
N LEU A 432 -17.91 -18.86 10.84
CA LEU A 432 -18.93 -18.05 11.51
C LEU A 432 -18.95 -18.28 13.02
N GLY A 433 -18.84 -19.54 13.44
CA GLY A 433 -18.80 -19.89 14.85
C GLY A 433 -17.60 -19.29 15.57
N VAL A 434 -16.41 -19.32 14.96
CA VAL A 434 -15.21 -18.69 15.50
C VAL A 434 -15.39 -17.16 15.56
N VAL A 435 -15.90 -16.54 14.50
CA VAL A 435 -16.11 -15.07 14.47
C VAL A 435 -17.06 -14.61 15.59
N PHE A 436 -18.17 -15.32 15.82
CA PHE A 436 -19.11 -14.95 16.90
C PHE A 436 -18.55 -15.26 18.29
N ALA A 437 -17.79 -16.34 18.46
CA ALA A 437 -17.09 -16.61 19.73
C ALA A 437 -16.06 -15.51 20.05
N THR A 438 -15.29 -15.08 19.04
CA THR A 438 -14.33 -13.95 19.18
C THR A 438 -15.06 -12.64 19.45
N LEU A 439 -16.21 -12.40 18.80
CA LEU A 439 -17.01 -11.19 19.01
C LEU A 439 -17.62 -11.11 20.43
N ALA A 440 -17.85 -12.25 21.08
CA ALA A 440 -18.35 -12.28 22.45
C ALA A 440 -17.36 -11.65 23.45
N ILE A 441 -16.06 -11.67 23.15
CA ILE A 441 -15.00 -11.13 24.01
C ILE A 441 -15.16 -9.61 24.21
N PRO A 442 -15.18 -8.77 23.14
CA PRO A 442 -15.30 -7.32 23.29
C PRO A 442 -16.67 -6.89 23.82
N LEU A 443 -17.70 -7.72 23.67
CA LEU A 443 -19.04 -7.44 24.17
C LEU A 443 -19.19 -7.77 25.67
N GLY A 444 -18.30 -8.61 26.22
CA GLY A 444 -18.34 -9.03 27.62
C GLY A 444 -17.19 -8.51 28.46
N LEU A 445 -16.09 -8.08 27.86
CA LEU A 445 -14.90 -7.62 28.57
C LEU A 445 -14.72 -6.10 28.40
N SER A 446 -13.98 -5.50 29.35
CA SER A 446 -13.53 -4.12 29.16
C SER A 446 -12.65 -3.99 27.93
N ALA A 447 -12.58 -2.80 27.36
CA ALA A 447 -11.82 -2.53 26.13
C ALA A 447 -10.34 -2.95 26.25
N GLN A 448 -9.72 -2.80 27.41
CA GLN A 448 -8.33 -3.19 27.66
C GLN A 448 -8.14 -4.72 27.56
N TRP A 449 -8.97 -5.50 28.26
CA TRP A 449 -8.92 -6.96 28.22
C TRP A 449 -9.29 -7.52 26.85
N THR A 450 -10.19 -6.84 26.15
CA THR A 450 -10.53 -7.17 24.73
C THR A 450 -9.32 -7.06 23.83
N THR A 451 -8.56 -5.98 23.94
CA THR A 451 -7.37 -5.73 23.13
C THR A 451 -6.30 -6.81 23.36
N VAL A 452 -6.04 -7.16 24.62
CA VAL A 452 -5.10 -8.23 25.00
C VAL A 452 -5.56 -9.59 24.44
N ALA A 453 -6.83 -9.92 24.63
CA ALA A 453 -7.40 -11.17 24.15
C ALA A 453 -7.30 -11.30 22.62
N TRP A 454 -7.65 -10.25 21.88
CA TRP A 454 -7.53 -10.24 20.42
C TRP A 454 -6.09 -10.37 19.92
N ALA A 455 -5.11 -9.75 20.62
CA ALA A 455 -3.71 -9.87 20.25
C ALA A 455 -3.23 -11.33 20.39
N VAL A 456 -3.53 -11.97 21.52
CA VAL A 456 -3.11 -13.36 21.81
C VAL A 456 -3.85 -14.34 20.91
N GLU A 457 -5.19 -14.20 20.79
CA GLU A 457 -6.02 -15.04 19.92
C GLU A 457 -5.58 -14.91 18.47
N GLY A 458 -5.33 -13.68 18.00
CA GLY A 458 -4.84 -13.39 16.66
C GLY A 458 -3.54 -14.12 16.34
N ALA A 459 -2.57 -14.11 17.27
CA ALA A 459 -1.31 -14.83 17.10
C ALA A 459 -1.51 -16.36 17.10
N ALA A 460 -2.38 -16.89 17.97
CA ALA A 460 -2.68 -18.32 18.05
C ALA A 460 -3.40 -18.83 16.78
N VAL A 461 -4.41 -18.09 16.32
CA VAL A 461 -5.15 -18.42 15.07
C VAL A 461 -4.23 -18.31 13.84
N PHE A 462 -3.37 -17.30 13.81
CA PHE A 462 -2.36 -17.14 12.77
C PHE A 462 -1.38 -18.33 12.74
N TRP A 463 -0.82 -18.69 13.88
CA TRP A 463 0.06 -19.86 14.02
C TRP A 463 -0.63 -21.15 13.55
N MET A 464 -1.89 -21.38 13.96
CA MET A 464 -2.68 -22.53 13.53
C MET A 464 -2.91 -22.50 12.02
N GLY A 465 -3.24 -21.32 11.45
CA GLY A 465 -3.41 -21.11 10.02
C GLY A 465 -2.13 -21.36 9.22
N MET A 466 -0.96 -21.01 9.77
CA MET A 466 0.34 -21.34 9.19
C MET A 466 0.60 -22.85 9.21
N ARG A 467 0.38 -23.51 10.35
CA ARG A 467 0.61 -24.94 10.51
C ARG A 467 -0.32 -25.78 9.63
N GLN A 468 -1.60 -25.40 9.51
CA GLN A 468 -2.60 -26.11 8.71
C GLN A 468 -2.65 -25.69 7.24
N ASN A 469 -1.88 -24.69 6.83
CA ASN A 469 -1.88 -24.09 5.50
C ASN A 469 -3.26 -23.54 5.08
N ARG A 470 -3.99 -22.86 6.00
CA ARG A 470 -5.32 -22.28 5.75
C ARG A 470 -5.21 -20.75 5.62
N LEU A 471 -5.48 -20.23 4.42
CA LEU A 471 -5.36 -18.79 4.13
C LEU A 471 -6.35 -17.96 4.95
N LEU A 472 -7.61 -18.40 5.09
CA LEU A 472 -8.63 -17.67 5.85
C LEU A 472 -8.29 -17.55 7.34
N ALA A 473 -7.75 -18.61 7.95
CA ALA A 473 -7.32 -18.56 9.35
C ALA A 473 -6.14 -17.59 9.53
N ARG A 474 -5.18 -17.57 8.58
CA ARG A 474 -4.08 -16.58 8.59
C ARG A 474 -4.62 -15.15 8.51
N GLY A 475 -5.51 -14.88 7.54
CA GLY A 475 -6.13 -13.56 7.36
C GLY A 475 -6.92 -13.12 8.59
N PHE A 476 -7.70 -14.02 9.19
CA PHE A 476 -8.46 -13.72 10.39
C PHE A 476 -7.56 -13.42 11.60
N GLY A 477 -6.50 -14.22 11.81
CA GLY A 477 -5.53 -13.95 12.88
C GLY A 477 -4.82 -12.60 12.73
N LEU A 478 -4.51 -12.17 11.48
CA LEU A 478 -3.96 -10.84 11.22
C LEU A 478 -4.97 -9.72 11.47
N LEU A 479 -6.24 -9.93 11.09
CA LEU A 479 -7.31 -8.98 11.36
C LEU A 479 -7.53 -8.77 12.86
N LEU A 480 -7.44 -9.82 13.67
CA LEU A 480 -7.54 -9.70 15.13
C LEU A 480 -6.37 -8.90 15.72
N GLN A 481 -5.13 -9.14 15.27
CA GLN A 481 -3.97 -8.36 15.73
C GLN A 481 -4.08 -6.89 15.32
N LEU A 482 -4.54 -6.60 14.10
CA LEU A 482 -4.80 -5.24 13.64
C LEU A 482 -5.93 -4.59 14.46
N GLY A 483 -7.02 -5.35 14.69
CA GLY A 483 -8.14 -4.93 15.53
C GLY A 483 -7.72 -4.60 16.97
N ALA A 484 -6.81 -5.41 17.55
CA ALA A 484 -6.22 -5.13 18.85
C ALA A 484 -5.48 -3.79 18.88
N GLY A 485 -4.65 -3.51 17.86
CA GLY A 485 -3.97 -2.23 17.75
C GLY A 485 -4.92 -1.04 17.61
N ILE A 486 -5.96 -1.15 16.77
CA ILE A 486 -6.96 -0.11 16.58
C ILE A 486 -7.76 0.13 17.86
N ALA A 487 -8.16 -0.95 18.55
CA ALA A 487 -8.90 -0.85 19.81
C ALA A 487 -8.07 -0.17 20.91
N PHE A 488 -6.75 -0.44 20.96
CA PHE A 488 -5.86 0.27 21.88
C PHE A 488 -5.80 1.77 21.60
N ILE A 489 -5.70 2.18 20.35
CA ILE A 489 -5.66 3.60 19.95
C ILE A 489 -6.99 4.29 20.27
N ASP A 490 -8.14 3.64 20.07
CA ASP A 490 -9.46 4.21 20.34
C ASP A 490 -9.69 4.43 21.85
N VAL A 491 -9.20 3.51 22.68
CA VAL A 491 -9.25 3.61 24.15
C VAL A 491 -8.23 4.62 24.70
N GLY A 492 -7.06 4.73 24.05
CA GLY A 492 -5.90 5.50 24.50
C GLY A 492 -6.02 7.02 24.39
N GLY A 493 -7.14 7.57 23.88
CA GLY A 493 -7.37 9.03 23.85
C GLY A 493 -7.49 9.69 25.24
N ARG A 494 -7.31 8.94 26.32
CA ARG A 494 -7.32 9.39 27.72
C ARG A 494 -6.10 8.92 28.50
N TRP A 495 -4.91 9.17 27.95
CA TRP A 495 -3.62 8.80 28.50
C TRP A 495 -3.34 9.58 29.81
N HIS A 496 -3.73 9.03 30.93
CA HIS A 496 -3.28 9.43 32.26
C HIS A 496 -2.76 8.19 33.00
N PRO A 497 -1.46 7.84 32.82
CA PRO A 497 -0.88 6.70 33.50
C PRO A 497 -0.75 7.01 34.99
N THR A 498 -1.55 6.38 35.83
CA THR A 498 -1.48 6.57 37.29
C THR A 498 -0.77 5.44 38.01
N THR A 499 -0.72 4.24 37.43
CA THR A 499 -0.01 3.09 38.04
C THR A 499 0.35 2.02 36.97
N LEU A 500 1.46 1.32 37.16
CA LEU A 500 1.89 0.14 36.35
C LEU A 500 0.83 -0.98 36.26
N ASN A 501 -0.16 -0.97 37.12
CA ASN A 501 -1.21 -1.98 37.16
C ASN A 501 -2.35 -1.71 36.11
N HIS A 502 -2.35 -0.57 35.49
CA HIS A 502 -3.28 -0.24 34.42
C HIS A 502 -2.75 -0.81 33.08
N GLY A 503 -3.62 -1.34 32.23
CA GLY A 503 -3.26 -2.06 31.01
C GLY A 503 -2.49 -1.26 29.95
N ASP A 504 -2.14 0.01 30.20
CA ASP A 504 -1.54 0.93 29.24
C ASP A 504 -0.13 0.50 28.81
N PHE A 505 0.65 -0.08 29.71
CA PHE A 505 1.98 -0.64 29.40
C PHE A 505 1.89 -2.09 28.87
N TRP A 506 1.11 -2.94 29.54
CA TRP A 506 1.06 -4.37 29.22
C TRP A 506 0.37 -4.66 27.89
N THR A 507 -0.64 -3.87 27.55
CA THR A 507 -1.39 -4.08 26.29
C THR A 507 -0.52 -3.91 25.05
N PRO A 508 0.20 -2.79 24.82
CA PRO A 508 1.08 -2.66 23.68
C PRO A 508 2.24 -3.66 23.71
N LEU A 509 2.74 -4.03 24.88
CA LEU A 509 3.76 -5.07 25.02
C LEU A 509 3.24 -6.44 24.52
N ILE A 510 2.02 -6.82 24.87
CA ILE A 510 1.42 -8.08 24.43
C ILE A 510 1.11 -8.05 22.93
N ILE A 511 0.61 -6.91 22.38
CA ILE A 511 0.42 -6.75 20.93
C ILE A 511 1.76 -6.90 20.19
N SER A 512 2.82 -6.32 20.74
CA SER A 512 4.17 -6.46 20.17
C SER A 512 4.64 -7.91 20.15
N LEU A 513 4.55 -8.60 21.30
CA LEU A 513 4.94 -10.01 21.41
C LEU A 513 4.12 -10.90 20.46
N ALA A 514 2.82 -10.65 20.32
CA ALA A 514 1.95 -11.36 19.39
C ALA A 514 2.41 -11.17 17.92
N GLY A 515 2.79 -9.94 17.55
CA GLY A 515 3.35 -9.61 16.23
C GLY A 515 4.69 -10.30 15.98
N LEU A 516 5.61 -10.24 16.95
CA LEU A 516 6.92 -10.89 16.87
C LEU A 516 6.80 -12.42 16.78
N VAL A 517 5.94 -13.05 17.56
CA VAL A 517 5.67 -14.50 17.49
C VAL A 517 5.09 -14.85 16.12
N SER A 518 4.19 -14.03 15.58
CA SER A 518 3.64 -14.24 14.23
C SER A 518 4.74 -14.14 13.15
N ALA A 519 5.66 -13.19 13.28
CA ALA A 519 6.83 -13.07 12.40
C ALA A 519 7.75 -14.29 12.47
N LEU A 520 8.01 -14.81 13.67
CA LEU A 520 8.78 -16.05 13.89
C LEU A 520 8.08 -17.24 13.23
N CYS A 521 6.75 -17.33 13.33
CA CYS A 521 5.98 -18.38 12.67
C CYS A 521 6.13 -18.33 11.15
N VAL A 522 6.11 -17.13 10.55
CA VAL A 522 6.33 -16.96 9.10
C VAL A 522 7.74 -17.43 8.73
N GLU A 523 8.78 -17.07 9.48
CA GLU A 523 10.15 -17.47 9.18
C GLU A 523 10.35 -18.99 9.30
N ARG A 524 9.82 -19.63 10.36
CA ARG A 524 10.03 -21.06 10.63
C ARG A 524 9.19 -22.00 9.76
N ILE A 525 7.95 -21.63 9.49
CA ILE A 525 6.98 -22.46 8.77
C ILE A 525 6.86 -22.04 7.32
N GLY A 526 7.09 -20.75 7.03
CA GLY A 526 6.83 -20.13 5.73
C GLY A 526 7.72 -20.60 4.60
N THR A 527 8.96 -20.98 4.88
CA THR A 527 9.91 -21.49 3.88
C THR A 527 9.40 -22.71 3.12
N LEU A 528 8.48 -23.48 3.70
CA LEU A 528 7.92 -24.72 3.13
C LEU A 528 6.53 -24.51 2.48
N ARG A 529 5.81 -23.42 2.76
CA ARG A 529 4.37 -23.31 2.48
C ARG A 529 3.85 -21.96 1.98
N LEU A 530 4.72 -20.95 1.82
CA LEU A 530 4.31 -19.62 1.38
C LEU A 530 4.61 -19.39 -0.11
N THR A 531 3.67 -18.74 -0.80
CA THR A 531 3.92 -18.18 -2.13
C THR A 531 4.81 -16.93 -2.03
N VAL A 532 5.49 -16.53 -3.13
CA VAL A 532 6.41 -15.39 -3.16
C VAL A 532 5.77 -14.09 -2.60
N ASN A 533 4.47 -13.87 -2.86
CA ASN A 533 3.76 -12.69 -2.34
C ASN A 533 3.53 -12.71 -0.83
N GLN A 534 3.53 -13.89 -0.20
CA GLN A 534 3.35 -14.01 1.24
C GLN A 534 4.66 -13.87 2.01
N SER A 535 5.81 -13.93 1.34
CA SER A 535 7.12 -13.69 1.96
C SER A 535 7.29 -12.25 2.48
N ALA A 536 6.56 -11.28 1.89
CA ALA A 536 6.50 -9.90 2.37
C ALA A 536 5.79 -9.76 3.73
N LEU A 537 5.09 -10.79 4.20
CA LEU A 537 4.36 -10.74 5.47
C LEU A 537 5.29 -10.72 6.68
N GLN A 538 6.44 -11.38 6.60
CA GLN A 538 7.42 -11.39 7.69
C GLN A 538 7.92 -9.99 8.07
N PRO A 539 8.43 -9.15 7.15
CA PRO A 539 8.88 -7.81 7.50
C PRO A 539 7.72 -6.92 8.00
N VAL A 540 6.49 -7.12 7.51
CA VAL A 540 5.31 -6.39 8.00
C VAL A 540 5.01 -6.75 9.46
N MET A 541 5.05 -8.03 9.83
CA MET A 541 4.81 -8.47 11.21
C MET A 541 5.94 -8.06 12.14
N LEU A 542 7.18 -8.05 11.66
CA LEU A 542 8.32 -7.51 12.41
C LEU A 542 8.15 -6.01 12.66
N ALA A 543 7.78 -5.24 11.64
CA ALA A 543 7.54 -3.81 11.78
C ALA A 543 6.37 -3.52 12.73
N TRP A 544 5.29 -4.29 12.65
CA TRP A 544 4.15 -4.23 13.58
C TRP A 544 4.59 -4.50 15.03
N GLY A 545 5.33 -5.58 15.25
CA GLY A 545 5.87 -5.91 16.58
C GLY A 545 6.82 -4.83 17.12
N ALA A 546 7.73 -4.31 16.27
CA ALA A 546 8.66 -3.25 16.65
C ALA A 546 7.96 -1.92 16.98
N LEU A 547 6.93 -1.56 16.23
CA LEU A 547 6.13 -0.37 16.48
C LEU A 547 5.47 -0.42 17.87
N TRP A 548 4.79 -1.53 18.17
CA TRP A 548 4.13 -1.70 19.47
C TRP A 548 5.11 -1.89 20.62
N TRP A 549 6.32 -2.42 20.35
CA TRP A 549 7.40 -2.45 21.34
C TRP A 549 7.83 -1.03 21.69
N PHE A 550 8.03 -0.17 20.70
CA PHE A 550 8.38 1.24 20.92
C PHE A 550 7.28 1.98 21.70
N VAL A 551 6.00 1.74 21.36
CA VAL A 551 4.86 2.30 22.12
C VAL A 551 4.89 1.81 23.58
N ALA A 552 5.14 0.54 23.83
CA ALA A 552 5.26 0.02 25.19
C ALA A 552 6.42 0.68 25.96
N LEU A 553 7.58 0.86 25.33
CA LEU A 553 8.71 1.54 25.96
C LEU A 553 8.40 3.00 26.27
N SER A 554 7.78 3.74 25.32
CA SER A 554 7.43 5.15 25.54
C SER A 554 6.39 5.34 26.65
N VAL A 555 5.41 4.44 26.74
CA VAL A 555 4.47 4.44 27.89
C VAL A 555 5.19 4.06 29.19
N GLY A 556 6.11 3.10 29.11
CA GLY A 556 6.90 2.65 30.27
C GLY A 556 7.75 3.74 30.91
N THR A 557 8.23 4.72 30.11
CA THR A 557 9.05 5.83 30.64
C THR A 557 8.29 6.72 31.63
N HIS A 558 6.99 6.88 31.45
CA HIS A 558 6.16 7.71 32.31
C HIS A 558 6.00 7.16 33.74
N TYR A 559 6.36 5.89 33.99
CA TYR A 559 6.30 5.27 35.32
C TYR A 559 7.60 5.42 36.12
N VAL A 560 8.66 5.97 35.53
CA VAL A 560 9.95 6.15 36.18
C VAL A 560 10.17 7.65 36.41
N GLU A 561 9.97 8.09 37.63
CA GLU A 561 10.19 9.50 38.02
C GLU A 561 11.69 9.78 38.23
N GLY A 562 12.12 11.01 37.95
CA GLY A 562 13.48 11.46 38.26
C GLY A 562 14.53 11.13 37.17
N VAL A 563 14.17 10.49 36.06
CA VAL A 563 15.06 10.27 34.91
C VAL A 563 14.42 10.92 33.66
N HIS A 564 15.21 11.63 32.89
CA HIS A 564 14.71 12.24 31.66
C HIS A 564 14.21 11.18 30.68
N GLU A 565 13.06 11.42 30.05
CA GLU A 565 12.33 10.45 29.20
C GLU A 565 13.21 9.88 28.08
N VAL A 566 13.94 10.73 27.37
CA VAL A 566 14.82 10.31 26.26
C VAL A 566 15.98 9.46 26.76
N THR A 567 16.59 9.81 27.89
CA THR A 567 17.66 8.99 28.51
C THR A 567 17.14 7.58 28.82
N LEU A 568 15.95 7.49 29.39
CA LEU A 568 15.33 6.23 29.73
C LEU A 568 14.97 5.41 28.47
N LEU A 569 14.43 6.06 27.42
CA LEU A 569 14.15 5.41 26.14
C LEU A 569 15.43 4.86 25.47
N LEU A 570 16.54 5.59 25.51
CA LEU A 570 17.82 5.14 24.99
C LEU A 570 18.32 3.89 25.76
N LEU A 571 18.24 3.89 27.08
CA LEU A 571 18.65 2.78 27.92
C LEU A 571 17.76 1.55 27.72
N LEU A 572 16.43 1.72 27.71
CA LEU A 572 15.48 0.63 27.49
C LEU A 572 15.56 0.08 26.05
N GLY A 573 15.79 0.96 25.08
CA GLY A 573 16.04 0.57 23.70
C GLY A 573 17.33 -0.25 23.55
N ALA A 574 18.42 0.20 24.17
CA ALA A 574 19.67 -0.56 24.21
C ALA A 574 19.50 -1.91 24.89
N LEU A 575 18.85 -1.97 26.06
CA LEU A 575 18.55 -3.22 26.77
C LEU A 575 17.69 -4.17 25.92
N SER A 576 16.70 -3.64 25.23
CA SER A 576 15.86 -4.42 24.30
C SER A 576 16.69 -5.07 23.19
N VAL A 577 17.61 -4.32 22.59
CA VAL A 577 18.51 -4.84 21.55
C VAL A 577 19.49 -5.87 22.10
N VAL A 578 19.96 -5.74 23.34
CA VAL A 578 20.73 -6.81 23.99
C VAL A 578 19.91 -8.10 24.07
N GLY A 579 18.69 -8.03 24.58
CA GLY A 579 17.78 -9.18 24.67
C GLY A 579 17.49 -9.79 23.28
N TRP A 580 17.14 -8.95 22.31
CA TRP A 580 16.86 -9.40 20.92
C TRP A 580 18.10 -10.03 20.27
N THR A 581 19.29 -9.48 20.49
CA THR A 581 20.54 -10.06 19.96
C THR A 581 20.78 -11.46 20.53
N LEU A 582 20.61 -11.64 21.85
CA LEU A 582 20.77 -12.95 22.49
C LEU A 582 19.74 -13.97 21.99
N ILE A 583 18.48 -13.54 21.82
CA ILE A 583 17.40 -14.39 21.28
C ILE A 583 17.67 -14.72 19.83
N ALA A 584 18.08 -13.74 19.01
CA ALA A 584 18.40 -13.95 17.60
C ALA A 584 19.54 -14.94 17.39
N LEU A 585 20.58 -14.86 18.23
CA LEU A 585 21.70 -15.80 18.18
C LEU A 585 21.27 -17.21 18.61
N ARG A 586 20.51 -17.34 19.71
CA ARG A 586 20.03 -18.66 20.19
C ARG A 586 19.08 -19.35 19.23
N LEU A 587 18.16 -18.57 18.64
CA LEU A 587 17.16 -19.10 17.74
C LEU A 587 17.62 -19.10 16.27
N ALA A 588 18.80 -18.57 15.94
CA ALA A 588 19.23 -18.30 14.57
C ALA A 588 18.13 -17.56 13.76
N TRP A 589 17.55 -16.50 14.38
CA TRP A 589 16.40 -15.78 13.83
C TRP A 589 16.85 -14.52 13.09
N SER A 590 16.87 -14.61 11.74
CA SER A 590 17.32 -13.53 10.87
C SER A 590 16.45 -12.28 10.95
N GLY A 591 15.13 -12.44 11.05
CA GLY A 591 14.19 -11.32 11.17
C GLY A 591 14.43 -10.48 12.42
N LEU A 592 14.64 -11.11 13.59
CA LEU A 592 14.92 -10.40 14.83
C LEU A 592 16.31 -9.73 14.80
N ALA A 593 17.30 -10.36 14.16
CA ALA A 593 18.60 -9.75 13.92
C ALA A 593 18.49 -8.45 13.11
N GLN A 594 17.62 -8.43 12.10
CA GLN A 594 17.34 -7.22 11.31
C GLN A 594 16.68 -6.11 12.13
N LEU A 595 15.77 -6.44 13.07
CA LEU A 595 15.16 -5.46 13.98
C LEU A 595 16.19 -4.76 14.88
N CYS A 596 17.27 -5.44 15.28
CA CYS A 596 18.33 -4.82 16.08
C CYS A 596 18.95 -3.59 15.37
N SER A 597 18.90 -3.53 14.04
CA SER A 597 19.36 -2.37 13.27
C SER A 597 18.49 -1.13 13.43
N LEU A 598 17.25 -1.24 13.93
CA LEU A 598 16.35 -0.11 14.17
C LEU A 598 16.79 0.76 15.33
N LEU A 599 17.71 0.30 16.20
CA LEU A 599 18.24 1.11 17.30
C LEU A 599 18.82 2.44 16.81
N THR A 600 19.62 2.40 15.73
CA THR A 600 20.28 3.59 15.18
C THR A 600 19.32 4.60 14.56
N PRO A 601 18.38 4.23 13.64
CA PRO A 601 17.45 5.21 13.11
C PRO A 601 16.48 5.74 14.18
N ALA A 602 16.04 4.92 15.14
CA ALA A 602 15.22 5.38 16.25
C ALA A 602 15.96 6.40 17.12
N SER A 603 17.22 6.10 17.47
CA SER A 603 18.07 7.02 18.23
C SER A 603 18.39 8.31 17.47
N LEU A 604 18.56 8.26 16.14
CA LEU A 604 18.72 9.45 15.29
C LEU A 604 17.46 10.33 15.29
N ILE A 605 16.26 9.72 15.28
CA ILE A 605 15.00 10.46 15.36
C ILE A 605 14.89 11.16 16.72
N LEU A 606 15.17 10.45 17.82
CA LEU A 606 15.16 11.02 19.17
C LEU A 606 16.16 12.19 19.27
N LEU A 607 17.38 11.99 18.79
CA LEU A 607 18.40 13.05 18.75
C LEU A 607 17.93 14.27 17.94
N ALA A 608 17.29 14.04 16.78
CA ALA A 608 16.80 15.11 15.93
C ALA A 608 15.65 15.89 16.57
N LEU A 609 14.73 15.21 17.25
CA LEU A 609 13.60 15.84 17.94
C LEU A 609 14.07 16.69 19.11
N ASP A 610 15.01 16.19 19.91
CA ASP A 610 15.56 16.93 21.04
C ASP A 610 16.46 18.10 20.60
N ALA A 611 17.23 17.93 19.52
CA ALA A 611 18.07 18.98 18.96
C ALA A 611 17.29 20.20 18.42
N LEU A 612 15.97 20.11 18.29
CA LEU A 612 15.10 21.27 18.00
C LEU A 612 14.95 22.20 19.21
N GLY A 613 15.24 21.73 20.41
CA GLY A 613 15.31 22.56 21.61
C GLY A 613 16.49 23.56 21.57
N THR A 614 16.30 24.76 22.11
CA THR A 614 17.31 25.83 22.03
C THR A 614 18.59 25.55 22.83
N ASP A 615 18.48 24.87 23.98
CA ASP A 615 19.56 24.64 24.92
C ASP A 615 19.92 23.15 25.12
N TYR A 616 19.48 22.29 24.18
CA TYR A 616 19.72 20.86 24.26
C TYR A 616 21.18 20.49 23.99
N HIS A 617 21.72 19.62 24.87
CA HIS A 617 22.93 18.87 24.59
C HIS A 617 22.79 17.39 25.00
N PRO A 618 23.34 16.44 24.25
CA PRO A 618 23.11 15.01 24.47
C PRO A 618 23.51 14.46 25.84
N ALA A 619 24.49 15.03 26.51
CA ALA A 619 24.94 14.60 27.84
C ALA A 619 24.06 15.09 29.00
N ALA A 620 23.08 16.01 28.74
CA ALA A 620 22.18 16.53 29.76
C ALA A 620 21.43 15.41 30.49
N ASP A 621 21.05 15.66 31.72
CA ASP A 621 20.16 14.82 32.54
C ASP A 621 20.50 13.30 32.52
N GLY A 622 21.79 13.00 32.56
CA GLY A 622 22.27 11.61 32.47
C GLY A 622 22.30 11.01 31.05
N GLY A 623 21.97 11.77 30.00
CA GLY A 623 21.95 11.33 28.61
C GLY A 623 23.26 10.69 28.13
N TRP A 624 24.41 11.11 28.68
CA TRP A 624 25.70 10.48 28.38
C TRP A 624 25.70 8.96 28.62
N LEU A 625 25.01 8.47 29.68
CA LEU A 625 24.84 7.02 29.93
C LEU A 625 24.03 6.35 28.84
N GLY A 626 22.91 6.96 28.43
CA GLY A 626 22.06 6.48 27.35
C GLY A 626 22.81 6.35 26.02
N TRP A 627 23.55 7.40 25.64
CA TRP A 627 24.32 7.39 24.40
C TRP A 627 25.46 6.40 24.40
N LEU A 628 26.22 6.27 25.51
CA LEU A 628 27.26 5.26 25.65
C LEU A 628 26.69 3.84 25.55
N ALA A 629 25.55 3.58 26.19
CA ALA A 629 24.87 2.29 26.10
C ALA A 629 24.44 1.99 24.65
N VAL A 630 23.84 2.94 23.96
CA VAL A 630 23.44 2.80 22.54
C VAL A 630 24.67 2.50 21.68
N PHE A 631 25.76 3.24 21.80
CA PHE A 631 26.97 3.00 21.00
C PHE A 631 27.61 1.65 21.27
N ALA A 632 27.73 1.27 22.54
CA ALA A 632 28.30 -0.02 22.92
C ALA A 632 27.45 -1.19 22.42
N VAL A 633 26.13 -1.11 22.61
CA VAL A 633 25.18 -2.15 22.19
C VAL A 633 25.11 -2.21 20.65
N HIS A 634 25.07 -1.07 19.97
CA HIS A 634 25.07 -1.02 18.51
C HIS A 634 26.29 -1.72 17.92
N LEU A 635 27.52 -1.35 18.36
CA LEU A 635 28.74 -1.96 17.85
C LEU A 635 28.83 -3.45 18.20
N TRP A 636 28.44 -3.81 19.42
CA TRP A 636 28.40 -5.21 19.84
C TRP A 636 27.41 -6.05 19.04
N SER A 637 26.16 -5.57 18.86
CA SER A 637 25.12 -6.27 18.09
C SER A 637 25.51 -6.44 16.63
N LEU A 638 26.07 -5.40 15.98
CA LEU A 638 26.58 -5.50 14.60
C LEU A 638 27.64 -6.59 14.46
N ARG A 639 28.58 -6.66 15.40
CA ARG A 639 29.63 -7.69 15.39
C ARG A 639 29.07 -9.09 15.62
N ALA A 640 28.12 -9.22 16.56
CA ALA A 640 27.53 -10.51 16.92
C ALA A 640 26.61 -11.06 15.82
N LEU A 641 25.86 -10.18 15.16
CA LEU A 641 24.81 -10.56 14.20
C LEU A 641 25.24 -10.48 12.73
N GLN A 642 26.48 -10.13 12.42
CA GLN A 642 26.99 -9.94 11.05
C GLN A 642 26.63 -11.07 10.07
N ASN A 643 26.56 -12.32 10.55
CA ASN A 643 26.27 -13.51 9.76
C ASN A 643 24.76 -13.79 9.59
N LEU A 644 23.90 -13.15 10.41
CA LEU A 644 22.43 -13.31 10.39
C LEU A 644 21.73 -12.14 9.70
N MET A 645 22.40 -10.98 9.63
CA MET A 645 21.83 -9.78 9.02
C MET A 645 21.94 -9.82 7.49
N HIS A 646 20.90 -9.25 6.85
CA HIS A 646 20.97 -9.04 5.40
C HIS A 646 22.09 -8.03 5.06
N PRO A 647 22.97 -8.27 4.06
CA PRO A 647 24.13 -7.42 3.76
C PRO A 647 23.79 -5.93 3.60
N ARG A 648 22.68 -5.61 2.92
CA ARG A 648 22.24 -4.21 2.73
C ARG A 648 21.88 -3.53 4.05
N LEU A 649 21.15 -4.22 4.95
CA LEU A 649 20.77 -3.66 6.24
C LEU A 649 21.99 -3.51 7.15
N ASN A 650 22.93 -4.46 7.10
CA ASN A 650 24.20 -4.34 7.80
C ASN A 650 24.98 -3.09 7.35
N SER A 651 25.11 -2.87 6.02
CA SER A 651 25.74 -1.67 5.48
C SER A 651 25.05 -0.38 5.92
N ILE A 652 23.69 -0.34 5.86
CA ILE A 652 22.90 0.82 6.32
C ILE A 652 23.11 1.08 7.81
N ALA A 653 23.10 0.03 8.64
CA ALA A 653 23.30 0.16 10.08
C ALA A 653 24.70 0.71 10.43
N HIS A 654 25.75 0.30 9.72
CA HIS A 654 27.08 0.88 9.87
C HIS A 654 27.12 2.37 9.50
N VAL A 655 26.47 2.77 8.41
CA VAL A 655 26.40 4.17 7.96
C VAL A 655 25.61 5.03 8.98
N LEU A 656 24.43 4.58 9.38
CA LEU A 656 23.59 5.31 10.35
C LEU A 656 24.24 5.39 11.72
N GLY A 657 24.90 4.31 12.17
CA GLY A 657 25.66 4.32 13.42
C GLY A 657 26.82 5.33 13.39
N CYS A 658 27.53 5.43 12.27
CA CYS A 658 28.56 6.43 12.06
C CYS A 658 27.99 7.87 12.17
N TRP A 659 26.85 8.13 11.52
CA TRP A 659 26.22 9.46 11.59
C TRP A 659 25.67 9.77 12.98
N LEU A 660 25.15 8.76 13.69
CA LEU A 660 24.67 8.93 15.07
C LEU A 660 25.81 9.34 16.00
N ILE A 661 26.94 8.62 15.94
CA ILE A 661 28.12 8.94 16.76
C ILE A 661 28.64 10.34 16.46
N LEU A 662 28.81 10.68 15.17
CA LEU A 662 29.25 11.99 14.76
C LEU A 662 28.25 13.10 15.16
N GLY A 663 26.94 12.84 15.03
CA GLY A 663 25.89 13.78 15.40
C GLY A 663 25.90 14.10 16.90
N VAL A 664 25.90 13.06 17.75
CA VAL A 664 25.95 13.23 19.20
C VAL A 664 27.21 13.99 19.63
N LEU A 665 28.37 13.57 19.14
CA LEU A 665 29.62 14.22 19.49
C LEU A 665 29.72 15.68 18.96
N SER A 666 29.15 15.95 17.77
CA SER A 666 29.11 17.32 17.21
C SER A 666 28.20 18.24 18.01
N LEU A 667 27.05 17.73 18.50
CA LEU A 667 26.16 18.49 19.37
C LEU A 667 26.81 18.81 20.73
N GLU A 668 27.50 17.83 21.32
CA GLU A 668 28.28 18.07 22.55
C GLU A 668 29.37 19.12 22.38
N LEU A 669 30.15 18.97 21.29
CA LEU A 669 31.20 19.95 20.98
C LEU A 669 30.62 21.36 20.76
N ARG A 670 29.49 21.41 20.03
CA ARG A 670 28.79 22.70 19.80
C ARG A 670 28.35 23.33 21.11
N TYR A 671 27.74 22.54 22.01
CA TYR A 671 27.31 23.03 23.32
C TYR A 671 28.50 23.53 24.17
N GLY A 672 29.57 22.73 24.25
CA GLY A 672 30.81 23.15 24.95
C GLY A 672 31.39 24.44 24.40
N LEU A 673 31.38 24.60 23.06
CA LEU A 673 31.90 25.86 22.43
C LEU A 673 30.96 27.03 22.68
N ILE A 674 29.64 26.84 22.77
CA ILE A 674 28.69 27.91 23.13
C ILE A 674 28.92 28.40 24.56
N ILE A 675 29.09 27.47 25.51
CA ILE A 675 29.37 27.83 26.93
C ILE A 675 30.67 28.56 27.07
N LEU A 676 31.74 28.15 26.35
CA LEU A 676 33.03 28.80 26.40
C LEU A 676 33.03 30.24 25.82
N SER A 677 32.14 30.55 24.92
CA SER A 677 32.09 31.78 24.20
C SER A 677 31.09 32.81 24.74
N ASP A 678 30.12 32.36 25.54
CA ASP A 678 29.02 33.15 26.12
C ASP A 678 28.26 34.04 25.09
N ALA A 679 28.43 33.76 23.80
CA ALA A 679 27.84 34.50 22.68
C ALA A 679 27.52 33.65 21.46
N TYR A 680 26.53 34.10 20.67
CA TYR A 680 26.17 33.52 19.35
C TYR A 680 27.17 33.99 18.27
N ASN A 681 28.38 33.42 18.25
CA ASN A 681 29.49 33.85 17.39
C ASN A 681 30.02 32.66 16.54
N ALA A 682 31.20 32.80 15.97
CA ALA A 682 31.87 31.80 15.12
C ALA A 682 32.02 30.41 15.78
N TRP A 683 32.12 30.32 17.09
CA TRP A 683 32.24 29.05 17.83
C TRP A 683 31.02 28.13 17.64
N ARG A 684 29.83 28.70 17.59
CA ARG A 684 28.59 27.95 17.31
C ARG A 684 28.62 27.28 15.93
N TRP A 685 29.17 27.97 14.94
CA TRP A 685 29.30 27.43 13.60
C TRP A 685 30.30 26.26 13.55
N LEU A 686 31.42 26.36 14.24
CA LEU A 686 32.46 25.34 14.29
C LEU A 686 31.99 24.03 14.88
N GLY A 687 31.14 24.03 15.89
CA GLY A 687 30.63 22.83 16.55
C GLY A 687 29.99 21.83 15.57
N TRP A 688 29.38 22.32 14.52
CA TRP A 688 28.76 21.46 13.51
C TRP A 688 29.74 20.80 12.54
N ALA A 689 30.85 21.44 12.24
CA ALA A 689 31.71 21.07 11.14
C ALA A 689 33.04 20.42 11.56
N LEU A 690 33.52 20.68 12.74
CA LEU A 690 34.88 20.30 13.14
C LEU A 690 35.03 18.78 13.19
N LEU A 691 34.15 18.04 13.91
CA LEU A 691 34.24 16.58 14.01
C LEU A 691 33.95 15.85 12.69
N PRO A 692 32.92 16.21 11.91
CA PRO A 692 32.75 15.64 10.57
C PRO A 692 33.92 15.90 9.64
N SER A 693 34.59 17.08 9.75
CA SER A 693 35.78 17.37 8.95
C SER A 693 36.98 16.51 9.35
N VAL A 694 37.19 16.34 10.67
CA VAL A 694 38.22 15.43 11.19
C VAL A 694 37.95 13.98 10.77
N TYR A 695 36.67 13.55 10.79
CA TYR A 695 36.29 12.24 10.29
C TYR A 695 36.63 12.06 8.81
N LEU A 696 36.27 13.03 7.93
CA LEU A 696 36.64 12.94 6.51
C LEU A 696 38.16 12.86 6.32
N LEU A 697 38.94 13.66 7.02
CA LEU A 697 40.41 13.60 6.99
C LEU A 697 40.93 12.23 7.44
N ALA A 698 40.35 11.67 8.52
CA ALA A 698 40.72 10.38 9.04
C ALA A 698 40.44 9.25 8.00
N MET A 699 39.32 9.36 7.25
CA MET A 699 38.96 8.39 6.20
C MET A 699 39.85 8.50 4.95
N THR A 700 40.53 9.62 4.72
CA THR A 700 41.53 9.77 3.66
C THR A 700 42.89 9.17 4.02
N ALA A 701 43.15 8.92 5.30
CA ALA A 701 44.40 8.36 5.76
C ALA A 701 44.63 6.94 5.21
N ARG A 702 45.88 6.64 4.79
CA ARG A 702 46.26 5.33 4.28
C ARG A 702 46.40 4.28 5.39
N LYS A 703 46.18 4.63 6.66
CA LYS A 703 46.29 3.78 7.83
C LYS A 703 45.23 2.68 7.80
N SER A 704 45.61 1.45 8.21
CA SER A 704 44.63 0.38 8.48
C SER A 704 43.90 0.68 9.79
N TRP A 705 42.60 0.96 9.69
CA TRP A 705 41.77 1.15 10.86
C TRP A 705 41.34 -0.20 11.45
N PRO A 706 41.12 -0.32 12.76
CA PRO A 706 40.57 -1.54 13.36
C PRO A 706 39.12 -1.79 12.89
N TRP A 707 38.55 -2.93 13.28
CA TRP A 707 37.10 -3.13 13.17
C TRP A 707 36.36 -1.97 13.89
N PRO A 708 35.23 -1.44 13.36
CA PRO A 708 34.44 -1.91 12.22
C PRO A 708 34.91 -1.38 10.83
N ILE A 709 35.76 -0.36 10.76
CA ILE A 709 36.14 0.31 9.51
C ILE A 709 36.91 -0.61 8.57
N ALA A 710 37.80 -1.46 9.11
CA ALA A 710 38.61 -2.37 8.28
C ALA A 710 37.72 -3.36 7.52
N ALA A 711 36.68 -3.89 8.14
CA ALA A 711 35.76 -4.87 7.55
C ALA A 711 34.78 -4.24 6.56
N ASN A 712 34.36 -3.00 6.82
CA ASN A 712 33.31 -2.31 6.05
C ASN A 712 33.84 -0.99 5.46
N ARG A 713 34.95 -1.08 4.68
CA ARG A 713 35.68 0.10 4.17
C ARG A 713 34.80 1.01 3.31
N ARG A 714 33.94 0.41 2.46
CA ARG A 714 33.10 1.16 1.54
C ARG A 714 32.01 1.92 2.26
N GLU A 715 31.45 1.33 3.32
CA GLU A 715 30.43 1.92 4.18
C GLU A 715 30.91 3.20 4.85
N TYR A 716 32.12 3.15 5.45
CA TYR A 716 32.66 4.29 6.17
C TYR A 716 33.34 5.32 5.25
N ARG A 717 34.13 4.88 4.27
CA ARG A 717 34.88 5.82 3.43
C ARG A 717 34.06 6.47 2.31
N VAL A 718 33.02 5.78 1.84
CA VAL A 718 32.21 6.25 0.72
C VAL A 718 30.79 6.57 1.18
N TRP A 719 30.01 5.57 1.62
CA TRP A 719 28.58 5.77 1.88
C TRP A 719 28.28 6.67 3.06
N ALA A 720 29.03 6.59 4.16
CA ALA A 720 28.87 7.51 5.29
C ALA A 720 29.49 8.88 5.00
N ALA A 721 30.64 8.90 4.31
CA ALA A 721 31.41 10.12 4.08
C ALA A 721 30.84 11.02 2.97
N ALA A 722 30.24 10.45 1.90
CA ALA A 722 29.77 11.25 0.77
C ALA A 722 28.64 12.25 1.14
N PRO A 723 27.57 11.88 1.86
CA PRO A 723 26.58 12.83 2.31
C PRO A 723 27.14 13.86 3.31
N LEU A 724 28.07 13.43 4.19
CA LEU A 724 28.74 14.34 5.11
C LEU A 724 29.60 15.37 4.39
N ALA A 725 30.31 14.96 3.33
CA ALA A 725 31.09 15.88 2.50
C ALA A 725 30.20 16.91 1.80
N ALA A 726 29.02 16.47 1.30
CA ALA A 726 28.04 17.39 0.71
C ALA A 726 27.45 18.35 1.74
N LEU A 727 27.08 17.85 2.93
CA LEU A 727 26.59 18.68 4.03
C LEU A 727 27.65 19.68 4.53
N LEU A 728 28.90 19.25 4.65
CA LEU A 728 30.01 20.12 5.03
C LEU A 728 30.28 21.22 3.98
N LEU A 729 30.15 20.87 2.70
CA LEU A 729 30.26 21.89 1.65
C LEU A 729 29.09 22.89 1.70
N ALA A 730 27.87 22.43 1.93
CA ALA A 730 26.72 23.29 2.13
C ALA A 730 26.88 24.16 3.39
N TRP A 731 27.33 23.59 4.50
CA TRP A 731 27.65 24.30 5.73
C TRP A 731 28.73 25.36 5.49
N PHE A 732 29.80 25.03 4.73
CA PHE A 732 30.84 25.95 4.36
C PHE A 732 30.25 27.21 3.70
N TRP A 733 29.40 27.05 2.69
CA TRP A 733 28.80 28.17 2.00
C TRP A 733 27.85 28.96 2.89
N LEU A 734 27.05 28.28 3.70
CA LEU A 734 26.12 28.92 4.63
C LEU A 734 26.83 29.73 5.70
N ALA A 735 27.80 29.13 6.39
CA ALA A 735 28.60 29.77 7.42
C ALA A 735 29.42 30.94 6.87
N ASN A 736 29.97 30.77 5.66
CA ASN A 736 30.74 31.80 4.99
C ASN A 736 29.92 33.06 4.63
N VAL A 737 28.64 32.89 4.30
CA VAL A 737 27.74 33.98 3.92
C VAL A 737 27.06 34.61 5.14
N LEU A 738 26.61 33.81 6.08
CA LEU A 738 25.76 34.28 7.19
C LEU A 738 26.56 34.79 8.40
N SER A 739 27.75 34.23 8.67
CA SER A 739 28.49 34.60 9.87
C SER A 739 29.37 35.84 9.63
N ASP A 740 29.28 36.80 10.54
CA ASP A 740 30.16 38.00 10.60
C ASP A 740 31.59 37.65 11.02
N GLY A 741 31.82 36.46 11.58
CA GLY A 741 33.14 36.03 12.04
C GLY A 741 33.54 36.51 13.44
N ALA A 742 32.64 37.15 14.19
CA ALA A 742 32.92 37.47 15.59
C ALA A 742 33.26 36.19 16.39
N ALA A 743 34.35 36.18 17.12
CA ALA A 743 34.90 35.06 17.86
C ALA A 743 35.36 35.42 19.27
N ASP A 744 34.56 36.24 19.96
CA ASP A 744 34.86 36.67 21.31
C ASP A 744 35.25 35.49 22.23
N PRO A 745 36.26 35.61 23.07
CA PRO A 745 37.08 36.79 23.39
C PRO A 745 38.26 37.08 22.42
N LEU A 746 38.40 36.34 21.31
CA LEU A 746 39.51 36.52 20.38
C LEU A 746 39.23 37.70 19.40
N PRO A 747 40.22 38.56 19.15
CA PRO A 747 40.09 39.62 18.17
C PRO A 747 40.01 39.06 16.75
N TYR A 748 39.24 39.69 15.86
CA TYR A 748 39.18 39.28 14.48
C TYR A 748 40.50 39.55 13.74
N ILE A 749 41.15 38.47 13.27
CA ILE A 749 42.34 38.54 12.41
C ILE A 749 42.01 37.77 11.12
N PRO A 750 42.09 38.40 9.92
CA PRO A 750 41.76 37.74 8.65
C PRO A 750 42.54 36.45 8.45
N LEU A 751 41.91 35.41 8.00
CA LEU A 751 42.40 34.03 7.74
C LEU A 751 42.88 33.26 8.98
N LEU A 752 43.06 33.88 10.12
CA LEU A 752 43.42 33.24 11.39
C LEU A 752 42.25 33.21 12.38
N ASN A 753 41.13 33.75 12.00
CA ASN A 753 39.91 33.68 12.78
C ASN A 753 39.43 32.21 12.91
N PRO A 754 38.91 31.77 14.07
CA PRO A 754 38.43 30.41 14.27
C PRO A 754 37.45 29.93 13.21
N LEU A 755 36.50 30.77 12.76
CA LEU A 755 35.56 30.42 11.68
C LEU A 755 36.32 30.13 10.37
N GLU A 756 37.24 31.01 9.97
CA GLU A 756 37.96 30.87 8.69
C GLU A 756 38.92 29.69 8.70
N LEU A 757 39.56 29.42 9.84
CA LEU A 757 40.35 28.19 10.03
C LEU A 757 39.46 26.93 9.94
N GLY A 758 38.27 26.96 10.55
CA GLY A 758 37.28 25.88 10.42
C GLY A 758 36.80 25.66 8.97
N LEU A 759 36.54 26.75 8.26
CA LEU A 759 36.20 26.71 6.83
C LEU A 759 37.34 26.12 5.98
N LEU A 760 38.59 26.52 6.26
CA LEU A 760 39.76 25.95 5.57
C LEU A 760 39.98 24.47 5.85
N ILE A 761 39.82 24.02 7.10
CA ILE A 761 39.91 22.59 7.48
C ILE A 761 38.81 21.79 6.78
N THR A 762 37.58 22.29 6.78
CA THR A 762 36.45 21.68 6.10
C THR A 762 36.68 21.56 4.60
N LEU A 763 37.18 22.66 3.97
CA LEU A 763 37.47 22.65 2.54
C LEU A 763 38.59 21.67 2.19
N ALA A 764 39.65 21.63 3.01
CA ALA A 764 40.73 20.66 2.84
C ALA A 764 40.25 19.23 3.00
N ALA A 765 39.40 18.97 4.00
CA ALA A 765 38.81 17.66 4.24
C ALA A 765 37.94 17.17 3.04
N VAL A 766 37.03 18.00 2.58
CA VAL A 766 36.16 17.72 1.43
C VAL A 766 36.98 17.53 0.14
N PHE A 767 37.99 18.40 -0.07
CA PHE A 767 38.85 18.28 -1.26
C PHE A 767 39.70 17.02 -1.27
N LEU A 768 40.35 16.66 -0.17
CA LEU A 768 41.17 15.45 -0.07
C LEU A 768 40.32 14.20 -0.20
N TRP A 769 39.18 14.16 0.47
CA TRP A 769 38.22 13.07 0.37
C TRP A 769 37.67 12.94 -1.07
N GLY A 770 37.26 14.04 -1.69
CA GLY A 770 36.72 14.05 -3.05
C GLY A 770 37.70 13.50 -4.07
N ARG A 771 38.99 13.92 -4.01
CA ARG A 771 40.02 13.39 -4.91
C ARG A 771 40.24 11.89 -4.80
N GLN A 772 40.07 11.32 -3.59
CA GLN A 772 40.38 9.93 -3.33
C GLN A 772 39.18 9.01 -3.53
N GLN A 773 37.97 9.45 -3.18
CA GLN A 773 36.81 8.59 -3.06
C GLN A 773 35.74 8.81 -4.15
N LEU A 774 35.69 9.98 -4.82
CA LEU A 774 34.75 10.20 -5.94
C LEU A 774 34.89 9.17 -7.08
N PRO A 775 36.09 8.65 -7.40
CA PRO A 775 36.22 7.56 -8.38
C PRO A 775 35.48 6.27 -7.99
N GLU A 776 35.35 5.99 -6.68
CA GLU A 776 34.59 4.82 -6.21
C GLU A 776 33.05 4.98 -6.37
N LEU A 777 32.58 6.21 -6.63
CA LEU A 777 31.19 6.54 -6.95
C LEU A 777 30.88 6.47 -8.46
N GLY A 778 31.85 6.05 -9.29
CA GLY A 778 31.67 5.87 -10.73
C GLY A 778 32.12 7.04 -11.61
N LEU A 779 32.80 8.03 -11.02
CA LEU A 779 33.42 9.12 -11.78
C LEU A 779 34.84 8.75 -12.21
N ASP A 780 35.24 9.11 -13.43
CA ASP A 780 36.62 8.98 -13.85
C ASP A 780 37.56 9.79 -12.96
N ALA A 781 38.75 9.28 -12.65
CA ALA A 781 39.73 9.96 -11.79
C ALA A 781 40.06 11.38 -12.25
N ALA A 782 40.09 11.62 -13.56
CA ALA A 782 40.28 12.96 -14.13
C ALA A 782 39.06 13.89 -13.89
N GLN A 783 37.84 13.37 -13.99
CA GLN A 783 36.61 14.12 -13.70
C GLN A 783 36.49 14.42 -12.20
N ALA A 784 36.74 13.41 -11.35
CA ALA A 784 36.75 13.57 -9.89
C ALA A 784 37.74 14.66 -9.45
N ASN A 785 38.96 14.64 -10.00
CA ASN A 785 39.97 15.65 -9.70
C ASN A 785 39.58 17.04 -10.23
N ARG A 786 38.98 17.16 -11.42
CA ARG A 786 38.48 18.43 -11.95
C ARG A 786 37.37 18.99 -11.08
N LEU A 787 36.41 18.16 -10.70
CA LEU A 787 35.29 18.57 -9.84
C LEU A 787 35.78 19.04 -8.46
N ALA A 788 36.68 18.27 -7.83
CA ALA A 788 37.27 18.63 -6.55
C ALA A 788 38.05 19.95 -6.62
N LEU A 789 38.85 20.13 -7.68
CA LEU A 789 39.60 21.40 -7.88
C LEU A 789 38.67 22.60 -8.15
N ALA A 790 37.63 22.40 -8.96
CA ALA A 790 36.68 23.48 -9.27
C ALA A 790 35.89 23.87 -8.03
N SER A 791 35.36 22.92 -7.26
CA SER A 791 34.63 23.21 -6.02
C SER A 791 35.53 23.87 -4.96
N ALA A 792 36.75 23.37 -4.80
CA ALA A 792 37.71 23.94 -3.87
C ALA A 792 38.13 25.37 -4.29
N GLY A 793 38.37 25.60 -5.57
CA GLY A 793 38.70 26.91 -6.10
C GLY A 793 37.58 27.94 -5.93
N ALA A 794 36.34 27.55 -6.24
CA ALA A 794 35.18 28.42 -6.04
C ALA A 794 34.94 28.71 -4.55
N SER A 795 35.07 27.71 -3.68
CA SER A 795 34.91 27.89 -2.23
C SER A 795 36.02 28.74 -1.63
N LEU A 796 37.28 28.59 -2.08
CA LEU A 796 38.38 29.42 -1.62
C LEU A 796 38.20 30.90 -2.08
N PHE A 797 37.74 31.10 -3.30
CA PHE A 797 37.37 32.43 -3.79
C PHE A 797 36.28 33.08 -2.91
N ALA A 798 35.21 32.32 -2.60
CA ALA A 798 34.14 32.78 -1.72
C ALA A 798 34.67 33.13 -0.29
N LEU A 799 35.54 32.24 0.26
CA LEU A 799 36.16 32.48 1.58
C LEU A 799 36.96 33.76 1.62
N VAL A 800 37.84 33.96 0.66
CA VAL A 800 38.68 35.20 0.61
C VAL A 800 37.81 36.42 0.39
N THR A 801 36.78 36.34 -0.42
CA THR A 801 35.82 37.44 -0.61
C THR A 801 35.11 37.78 0.70
N ALA A 802 34.59 36.79 1.42
CA ALA A 802 33.95 37.00 2.72
C ALA A 802 34.94 37.53 3.79
N ALA A 803 36.19 37.08 3.77
CA ALA A 803 37.22 37.59 4.67
C ALA A 803 37.46 39.11 4.48
N VAL A 804 37.41 39.63 3.24
CA VAL A 804 37.46 41.08 2.98
C VAL A 804 36.25 41.79 3.60
N LEU A 805 35.05 41.21 3.47
CA LEU A 805 33.83 41.79 4.04
C LEU A 805 33.90 41.82 5.56
N ARG A 806 34.33 40.72 6.20
CA ARG A 806 34.52 40.63 7.66
C ARG A 806 35.60 41.61 8.15
N THR A 807 36.69 41.71 7.42
CA THR A 807 37.77 42.72 7.75
C THR A 807 37.21 44.12 7.76
N ALA A 808 36.42 44.49 6.76
CA ALA A 808 35.78 45.80 6.71
C ALA A 808 34.76 45.97 7.85
N HIS A 809 33.99 44.97 8.19
CA HIS A 809 33.08 45.01 9.33
C HIS A 809 33.82 45.26 10.65
N HIS A 810 34.79 44.42 11.00
CA HIS A 810 35.47 44.45 12.30
C HIS A 810 36.49 45.62 12.43
N TRP A 811 37.19 45.95 11.38
CA TRP A 811 38.25 46.99 11.46
C TRP A 811 37.78 48.40 11.12
N THR A 812 36.68 48.51 10.32
CA THR A 812 36.21 49.84 9.90
C THR A 812 34.78 50.16 10.32
N GLY A 813 34.13 49.27 11.09
CA GLY A 813 32.80 49.48 11.68
C GLY A 813 31.64 49.48 10.68
N VAL A 814 31.81 48.90 9.49
CA VAL A 814 30.71 48.75 8.53
C VAL A 814 29.73 47.71 9.06
N ALA A 815 28.44 48.03 9.11
CA ALA A 815 27.43 47.11 9.62
C ALA A 815 27.31 45.83 8.77
N TRP A 816 27.12 44.64 9.45
CA TRP A 816 27.04 43.37 8.78
C TRP A 816 25.62 43.12 8.22
N HIS A 817 25.26 43.84 7.16
CA HIS A 817 24.09 43.61 6.34
C HIS A 817 24.37 44.03 4.90
N THR A 818 23.67 43.40 3.98
CA THR A 818 23.95 43.43 2.53
C THR A 818 24.02 44.87 1.99
N GLU A 819 23.10 45.73 2.38
CA GLU A 819 23.05 47.12 1.89
C GLU A 819 24.27 47.93 2.33
N ALA A 820 24.63 47.88 3.62
CA ALA A 820 25.78 48.62 4.14
C ALA A 820 27.11 48.12 3.56
N LEU A 821 27.26 46.80 3.42
CA LEU A 821 28.46 46.20 2.83
C LEU A 821 28.61 46.58 1.35
N LEU A 822 27.52 46.55 0.57
CA LEU A 822 27.57 46.90 -0.85
C LEU A 822 27.71 48.40 -1.09
N ALA A 823 27.18 49.27 -0.22
CA ALA A 823 27.29 50.70 -0.33
C ALA A 823 28.65 51.24 0.12
N SER A 824 29.43 50.47 0.91
CA SER A 824 30.72 50.89 1.47
C SER A 824 31.82 50.91 0.40
N MET A 825 32.37 52.11 0.13
CA MET A 825 33.54 52.30 -0.76
C MET A 825 34.78 51.51 -0.30
N ARG A 826 35.01 51.39 1.02
CA ARG A 826 36.13 50.62 1.59
C ARG A 826 36.02 49.14 1.25
N VAL A 827 34.80 48.58 1.33
CA VAL A 827 34.50 47.19 0.94
C VAL A 827 34.76 47.03 -0.56
N GLN A 828 34.23 47.95 -1.40
CA GLN A 828 34.36 47.86 -2.85
C GLN A 828 35.84 47.93 -3.28
N ALA A 829 36.62 48.85 -2.73
CA ALA A 829 38.05 48.97 -2.99
C ALA A 829 38.83 47.71 -2.51
N GLY A 830 38.53 47.20 -1.32
CA GLY A 830 39.15 45.98 -0.80
C GLY A 830 38.89 44.77 -1.69
N LEU A 831 37.64 44.58 -2.13
CA LEU A 831 37.29 43.52 -3.06
C LEU A 831 38.03 43.63 -4.40
N SER A 832 38.11 44.86 -4.99
CA SER A 832 38.78 45.06 -6.27
C SER A 832 40.27 44.72 -6.17
N ILE A 833 40.96 45.17 -5.09
CA ILE A 833 42.36 44.85 -4.85
C ILE A 833 42.59 43.35 -4.64
N VAL A 834 41.84 42.73 -3.75
CA VAL A 834 42.03 41.30 -3.40
C VAL A 834 41.69 40.42 -4.59
N TRP A 835 40.61 40.65 -5.31
CA TRP A 835 40.26 39.88 -6.52
C TRP A 835 41.30 40.02 -7.62
N THR A 836 41.92 41.25 -7.79
CA THR A 836 43.01 41.44 -8.72
C THR A 836 44.25 40.62 -8.32
N LEU A 837 44.62 40.64 -7.03
CA LEU A 837 45.74 39.85 -6.52
C LEU A 837 45.50 38.34 -6.71
N MET A 838 44.30 37.85 -6.46
CA MET A 838 43.92 36.46 -6.75
C MET A 838 44.01 36.10 -8.24
N ALA A 839 43.50 36.99 -9.09
CA ALA A 839 43.59 36.83 -10.53
C ALA A 839 45.06 36.79 -11.03
N LEU A 840 45.88 37.68 -10.49
CA LEU A 840 47.33 37.72 -10.77
C LEU A 840 48.02 36.41 -10.33
N ALA A 841 47.72 35.93 -9.12
CA ALA A 841 48.25 34.65 -8.61
C ALA A 841 47.83 33.46 -9.50
N LEU A 842 46.58 33.44 -9.99
CA LEU A 842 46.08 32.43 -10.91
C LEU A 842 46.75 32.50 -12.29
N MET A 843 46.98 33.69 -12.82
CA MET A 843 47.62 33.90 -14.13
C MET A 843 49.09 33.51 -14.08
N ILE A 844 49.85 34.00 -13.07
CA ILE A 844 51.26 33.65 -12.87
C ILE A 844 51.40 32.14 -12.60
N GLY A 845 50.58 31.60 -11.69
CA GLY A 845 50.58 30.16 -11.37
C GLY A 845 50.23 29.28 -12.55
N GLY A 846 49.27 29.72 -13.39
CA GLY A 846 48.87 29.08 -14.63
C GLY A 846 49.98 29.10 -15.67
N HIS A 847 50.69 30.24 -15.79
CA HIS A 847 51.85 30.40 -16.67
C HIS A 847 53.02 29.48 -16.27
N LEU A 848 53.44 29.58 -14.99
CA LEU A 848 54.54 28.76 -14.47
C LEU A 848 54.32 27.26 -14.55
N ARG A 849 53.08 26.80 -14.40
CA ARG A 849 52.69 25.40 -14.47
C ARG A 849 52.22 24.91 -15.85
N VAL A 850 52.28 25.81 -16.86
CA VAL A 850 51.80 25.58 -18.24
C VAL A 850 50.32 25.10 -18.26
N ARG A 851 49.51 25.56 -17.31
CA ARG A 851 48.09 25.21 -17.23
C ARG A 851 47.19 26.36 -17.75
N ARG A 852 46.82 26.26 -19.04
CA ARG A 852 46.03 27.27 -19.73
C ARG A 852 44.68 27.55 -19.07
N GLU A 853 44.02 26.52 -18.52
CA GLU A 853 42.73 26.64 -17.85
C GLU A 853 42.80 27.58 -16.62
N VAL A 854 43.82 27.38 -15.77
CA VAL A 854 44.05 28.22 -14.58
C VAL A 854 44.34 29.67 -14.97
N TRP A 855 45.14 29.88 -16.04
CA TRP A 855 45.43 31.20 -16.54
C TRP A 855 44.17 31.93 -17.06
N ILE A 856 43.30 31.20 -17.84
CA ILE A 856 42.04 31.75 -18.35
C ILE A 856 41.10 32.12 -17.20
N THR A 857 41.01 31.30 -16.15
CA THR A 857 40.22 31.59 -14.95
C THR A 857 40.69 32.93 -14.30
N GLY A 858 41.99 33.14 -14.18
CA GLY A 858 42.57 34.41 -13.70
C GLY A 858 42.23 35.60 -14.60
N ALA A 859 42.34 35.42 -15.94
CA ALA A 859 42.00 36.45 -16.91
C ALA A 859 40.52 36.83 -16.89
N MET A 860 39.60 35.82 -16.71
CA MET A 860 38.16 36.07 -16.53
C MET A 860 37.90 36.86 -15.23
N LEU A 861 38.59 36.52 -14.14
CA LEU A 861 38.43 37.26 -12.88
C LEU A 861 38.86 38.72 -13.03
N ILE A 862 39.95 39.00 -13.75
CA ILE A 862 40.35 40.38 -14.06
C ILE A 862 39.27 41.08 -14.88
N ALA A 863 38.70 40.39 -15.88
CA ALA A 863 37.62 40.99 -16.67
C ALA A 863 36.42 41.36 -15.79
N VAL A 864 36.08 40.53 -14.82
CA VAL A 864 35.01 40.81 -13.83
C VAL A 864 35.39 42.02 -12.96
N VAL A 865 36.62 42.13 -12.50
CA VAL A 865 37.09 43.27 -11.71
C VAL A 865 37.02 44.57 -12.53
N VAL A 866 37.47 44.53 -13.79
CA VAL A 866 37.39 45.69 -14.70
C VAL A 866 35.93 46.10 -14.93
N ALA A 867 35.04 45.13 -15.19
CA ALA A 867 33.62 45.40 -15.31
C ALA A 867 33.04 46.00 -14.03
N LYS A 868 33.38 45.45 -12.86
CA LYS A 868 32.98 45.99 -11.56
C LYS A 868 33.45 47.45 -11.37
N LEU A 869 34.69 47.74 -11.70
CA LEU A 869 35.24 49.11 -11.62
C LEU A 869 34.42 50.08 -12.47
N PHE A 870 34.06 49.67 -13.71
CA PHE A 870 33.27 50.52 -14.61
C PHE A 870 31.83 50.69 -14.17
N PHE A 871 31.11 49.61 -13.79
CA PHE A 871 29.68 49.62 -13.53
C PHE A 871 29.32 49.98 -12.08
N VAL A 872 30.16 49.66 -11.09
CA VAL A 872 29.86 49.86 -9.70
C VAL A 872 30.61 51.07 -9.12
N GLU A 873 31.93 51.20 -9.36
CA GLU A 873 32.75 52.27 -8.75
C GLU A 873 32.69 53.58 -9.54
N LEU A 874 32.42 53.53 -10.87
CA LEU A 874 32.28 54.75 -11.70
C LEU A 874 30.93 55.47 -11.48
N SER A 875 29.88 54.72 -11.06
CA SER A 875 28.55 55.28 -10.82
C SER A 875 28.45 56.06 -9.49
N ASN A 876 29.32 55.82 -8.51
CA ASN A 876 29.33 56.47 -7.21
C ASN A 876 30.28 57.69 -7.24
N ARG A 877 29.79 58.87 -6.89
CA ARG A 877 30.58 60.16 -6.88
C ARG A 877 31.70 60.05 -5.88
N GLY A 878 32.89 60.00 -6.39
CA GLY A 878 34.18 59.73 -5.98
C GLY A 878 34.85 60.30 -4.74
N GLY A 879 35.75 59.50 -4.15
CA GLY A 879 36.72 59.81 -3.14
C GLY A 879 38.11 59.30 -3.51
N LEU A 880 39.06 59.49 -2.62
CA LEU A 880 40.46 59.08 -2.75
C LEU A 880 40.60 57.56 -2.97
N GLU A 881 39.69 56.76 -2.37
CA GLU A 881 39.67 55.31 -2.49
C GLU A 881 39.47 54.80 -3.94
N ARG A 882 38.68 55.51 -4.75
CA ARG A 882 38.50 55.27 -6.17
C ARG A 882 39.77 55.43 -6.97
N ILE A 883 40.49 56.52 -6.72
CA ILE A 883 41.75 56.81 -7.37
C ILE A 883 42.79 55.76 -7.05
N VAL A 884 42.87 55.29 -5.79
CA VAL A 884 43.75 54.23 -5.34
C VAL A 884 43.37 52.88 -6.00
N SER A 885 42.07 52.57 -6.12
CA SER A 885 41.61 51.33 -6.79
C SER A 885 42.02 51.33 -8.26
N PHE A 886 41.77 52.42 -9.00
CA PHE A 886 42.13 52.48 -10.41
C PHE A 886 43.65 52.45 -10.66
N ILE A 887 44.44 53.16 -9.87
CA ILE A 887 45.90 53.14 -9.97
C ILE A 887 46.43 51.77 -9.57
N GLY A 888 45.93 51.19 -8.47
CA GLY A 888 46.37 49.86 -8.01
C GLY A 888 46.09 48.75 -9.02
N VAL A 889 44.85 48.69 -9.56
CA VAL A 889 44.47 47.70 -10.56
C VAL A 889 45.20 47.96 -11.88
N GLY A 890 45.39 49.20 -12.28
CA GLY A 890 46.14 49.57 -13.49
C GLY A 890 47.60 49.11 -13.41
N ILE A 891 48.31 49.37 -12.30
CA ILE A 891 49.67 48.87 -12.07
C ILE A 891 49.71 47.33 -12.10
N LEU A 892 48.76 46.68 -11.42
CA LEU A 892 48.69 45.20 -11.41
C LEU A 892 48.44 44.61 -12.81
N LEU A 893 47.60 45.23 -13.65
CA LEU A 893 47.39 44.84 -15.03
C LEU A 893 48.68 45.01 -15.91
N LEU A 894 49.46 46.03 -15.71
CA LEU A 894 50.76 46.19 -16.38
C LEU A 894 51.75 45.08 -15.95
N VAL A 895 51.79 44.78 -14.67
CA VAL A 895 52.60 43.63 -14.17
C VAL A 895 52.21 42.33 -14.79
N VAL A 896 50.89 42.05 -14.93
CA VAL A 896 50.38 40.85 -15.60
C VAL A 896 50.80 40.77 -17.06
N GLY A 897 50.64 41.89 -17.81
CA GLY A 897 51.01 41.94 -19.23
C GLY A 897 52.46 41.60 -19.46
N TYR A 898 53.34 41.99 -18.51
CA TYR A 898 54.77 41.75 -18.61
C TYR A 898 55.20 40.38 -18.11
N PHE A 899 54.70 39.87 -16.98
CA PHE A 899 55.22 38.68 -16.32
C PHE A 899 54.41 37.40 -16.63
N ALA A 900 53.21 37.47 -17.18
CA ALA A 900 52.37 36.26 -17.37
C ALA A 900 51.66 36.21 -18.73
N PRO A 901 52.39 36.16 -19.87
CA PRO A 901 51.79 35.98 -21.19
C PRO A 901 51.04 34.65 -21.27
N LEU A 902 50.07 34.54 -22.22
CA LEU A 902 49.22 33.36 -22.39
C LEU A 902 50.06 32.10 -22.65
N PRO A 903 49.90 31.00 -21.88
CA PRO A 903 50.64 29.74 -22.13
C PRO A 903 50.29 29.14 -23.48
N PRO A 904 51.28 28.55 -24.23
CA PRO A 904 50.98 27.90 -25.49
C PRO A 904 50.02 26.71 -25.34
N LYS A 905 49.27 26.37 -26.41
CA LYS A 905 48.43 25.17 -26.39
C LYS A 905 49.35 23.92 -26.30
N THR A 906 49.15 23.06 -25.33
CA THR A 906 49.78 21.77 -25.29
C THR A 906 49.41 21.01 -26.59
N PRO A 907 50.37 20.57 -27.45
CA PRO A 907 50.04 19.82 -28.65
C PRO A 907 49.27 18.53 -28.20
N ALA A 908 48.14 18.26 -28.86
CA ALA A 908 47.43 17.01 -28.68
C ALA A 908 48.45 15.87 -28.91
N ARG A 909 48.63 14.97 -27.93
CA ARG A 909 49.40 13.73 -28.12
C ARG A 909 48.77 13.04 -29.30
N SER A 910 49.43 13.10 -30.46
CA SER A 910 49.12 12.26 -31.60
C SER A 910 49.14 10.81 -31.09
N SER A 911 48.01 10.14 -31.18
CA SER A 911 47.97 8.70 -31.03
C SER A 911 49.00 8.08 -31.95
N PRO A 912 49.82 7.09 -31.53
CA PRO A 912 50.74 6.40 -32.47
C PRO A 912 49.86 5.76 -33.54
N SER A 913 50.11 6.15 -34.79
CA SER A 913 49.50 5.55 -35.96
C SER A 913 49.89 4.08 -35.99
N SER A 914 48.89 3.20 -35.94
CA SER A 914 49.06 1.77 -36.22
C SER A 914 49.21 1.57 -37.74
N ASP A 915 50.35 1.93 -38.29
CA ASP A 915 50.76 1.57 -39.62
C ASP A 915 52.24 1.17 -39.58
N ALA A 916 52.47 -0.06 -39.09
CA ALA A 916 53.67 -0.83 -39.39
C ALA A 916 53.20 -2.24 -39.73
N ALA A 917 52.97 -2.45 -41.04
CA ALA A 917 52.83 -3.77 -41.59
C ALA A 917 54.16 -4.55 -41.36
N PRO A 918 54.16 -5.82 -41.06
CA PRO A 918 55.38 -6.64 -40.99
C PRO A 918 55.83 -6.93 -42.41
N MET A 919 57.04 -6.46 -42.77
CA MET A 919 57.81 -6.95 -43.93
C MET A 919 58.33 -8.37 -43.65
N ASP A 920 57.91 -9.29 -44.51
CA ASP A 920 58.47 -10.56 -44.72
C ASP A 920 60.05 -10.50 -44.81
N SER A 921 60.75 -11.33 -44.07
CA SER A 921 62.09 -11.77 -44.43
C SER A 921 62.11 -13.25 -44.22
N ALA A 922 62.05 -13.99 -45.38
CA ALA A 922 62.47 -15.29 -45.51
C ALA A 922 64.04 -15.32 -45.52
N GLN A 923 64.63 -16.48 -45.15
CA GLN A 923 65.96 -16.97 -45.20
C GLN A 923 66.84 -16.84 -43.94
N GLU A 924 66.97 -17.88 -43.15
CA GLU A 924 67.74 -19.14 -43.16
C GLU A 924 67.32 -20.06 -42.02
#